data_e66b26d1c520d21bb28ce0d0f689fc12
#
_entry.id   e66b26d1c520d21bb28ce0d0f689fc12
#
_cell.length_a   1.000
_cell.length_b   1.000
_cell.length_c   1.000
_cell.angle_alpha   90.00
_cell.angle_beta   90.00
_cell.angle_gamma   90.00
#
_symmetry.space_group_name_H-M   'P 1'
#
loop_
_entity.id
_entity.type
_entity.pdbx_description
1 polymer ?
#
loop_
_entity_poly.entity_id
_entity_poly.type
_entity_poly.pdbx_seq_one_letter_code
_entity_poly.pdbx_strand_id
1 'polypeptide(L)'
;MNLGRLLIVFYALLALSAAVKIASASDAPAQSAQPELVTILSAGDSNLALKNFSYAYLKKSETVDDLPVSLLSSYNFKSATQKLPNFGYDQGQLIVRFEVQNSSQQTDWILRLGNPHLRNLRVYEQNDSTLLELFRTGVDEPFISRPIAFRDFWLPLKIEPQKTKTIFVICQTAQWLGLIPFLTTPSAAQDIQNREWGLQLLGFGGIAFILLYNLFIYFVTREIVYIYYVLASIAINILVIPGCSGLLAYIFPYTPLFAQDLWYASAIGWIALTALFARSFLLKNTQAITEKKILTLSMKVAAPLAIVPFITGPNYYIALIFNILSGIFQFIIFTIAWRAAFVRRYPPAIIFLSAWGAPIIFAVIFVGATQGFYPVSDNILYALTASSVWEVVCMATALGYRIVVLQKEKDRTQAELMEKAKLEGELQAARVVQEQLLPVPQTIPNLEFAAFFQPADVAGGDWYGYIYQEEHQRVTFYIGDITGHGITSAVLTGVVCGAVYSAEKRSKQLDHIAPPAEQLRLAAESLDNILLNTAGRSGRLMTMCFLTIDLKTGSACTLNAGHTWPILARREDGKILCEKIPGGGSLLGSGKHSYGVHEFLLKEGDTLLLYTDGLLENEGLQGEALSFRKIRALLSKPAPLQEQMNELELAARSLWSGNSLADDVTFLGIRLTAQPSA
;
A
#
# COMPACT_ATOMS: atom_id res chain seq x y z
N MET A 1 -20.75 -17.84 9.80
CA MET A 1 -20.44 -17.66 11.24
C MET A 1 -19.14 -16.85 11.33
N ASN A 2 -19.15 -15.65 11.94
CA ASN A 2 -18.01 -14.72 11.90
C ASN A 2 -16.80 -15.35 12.58
N LEU A 3 -15.72 -15.60 11.83
CA LEU A 3 -14.42 -16.09 12.32
C LEU A 3 -13.90 -15.27 13.52
N GLY A 4 -14.20 -13.96 13.53
CA GLY A 4 -13.94 -13.09 14.67
C GLY A 4 -14.67 -13.48 15.96
N ARG A 5 -15.88 -14.01 15.88
CA ARG A 5 -16.58 -14.55 17.06
C ARG A 5 -15.99 -15.86 17.54
N LEU A 6 -15.50 -16.71 16.64
CA LEU A 6 -14.82 -17.96 17.00
C LEU A 6 -13.50 -17.69 17.73
N LEU A 7 -12.71 -16.70 17.28
CA LEU A 7 -11.45 -16.30 17.92
C LEU A 7 -11.69 -15.58 19.25
N ILE A 8 -12.71 -14.73 19.36
CA ILE A 8 -13.11 -14.11 20.65
C ILE A 8 -13.54 -15.19 21.65
N VAL A 9 -14.36 -16.16 21.21
CA VAL A 9 -14.76 -17.31 22.04
C VAL A 9 -13.53 -18.14 22.43
N PHE A 10 -12.58 -18.35 21.53
CA PHE A 10 -11.37 -19.11 21.77
C PHE A 10 -10.44 -18.42 22.79
N TYR A 11 -10.18 -17.11 22.67
CA TYR A 11 -9.37 -16.36 23.64
C TYR A 11 -10.13 -16.10 24.94
N ALA A 12 -11.47 -15.95 24.90
CA ALA A 12 -12.29 -15.91 26.08
C ALA A 12 -12.27 -17.25 26.83
N LEU A 13 -12.25 -18.38 26.11
CA LEU A 13 -12.07 -19.72 26.69
C LEU A 13 -10.66 -19.90 27.27
N LEU A 14 -9.62 -19.37 26.65
CA LEU A 14 -8.24 -19.37 27.20
C LEU A 14 -8.15 -18.49 28.46
N ALA A 15 -8.73 -17.31 28.46
CA ALA A 15 -8.79 -16.43 29.63
C ALA A 15 -9.68 -17.01 30.74
N LEU A 16 -10.83 -17.61 30.36
CA LEU A 16 -11.75 -18.28 31.30
C LEU A 16 -11.10 -19.53 31.89
N SER A 17 -10.32 -20.29 31.09
CA SER A 17 -9.60 -21.47 31.58
C SER A 17 -8.46 -21.12 32.53
N ALA A 18 -7.79 -20.00 32.34
CA ALA A 18 -6.84 -19.44 33.29
C ALA A 18 -7.53 -19.00 34.58
N ALA A 19 -8.70 -18.39 34.49
CA ALA A 19 -9.51 -17.99 35.66
C ALA A 19 -10.13 -19.19 36.39
N VAL A 20 -10.56 -20.23 35.67
CA VAL A 20 -11.10 -21.47 36.28
C VAL A 20 -10.02 -22.25 37.01
N LYS A 21 -8.77 -22.21 36.55
CA LYS A 21 -7.64 -22.87 37.27
C LYS A 21 -7.30 -22.18 38.59
N ILE A 22 -7.51 -20.89 38.70
CA ILE A 22 -7.38 -20.14 39.97
C ILE A 22 -8.49 -20.54 40.96
N ALA A 23 -9.67 -20.96 40.47
CA ALA A 23 -10.81 -21.34 41.28
C ALA A 23 -10.87 -22.83 41.61
N SER A 24 -10.16 -23.74 40.88
CA SER A 24 -10.24 -25.19 41.04
C SER A 24 -9.09 -25.82 41.84
N ALA A 25 -8.26 -25.04 42.51
CA ALA A 25 -7.25 -25.51 43.45
C ALA A 25 -7.85 -25.87 44.81
N SER A 26 -9.09 -26.37 44.88
CA SER A 26 -9.67 -26.90 46.11
C SER A 26 -9.52 -28.43 46.16
N ASP A 27 -8.86 -28.85 47.17
CA ASP A 27 -8.48 -30.20 47.54
C ASP A 27 -9.62 -31.21 47.54
N ALA A 28 -9.47 -32.29 46.76
CA ALA A 28 -10.17 -33.54 47.02
C ALA A 28 -9.23 -34.49 47.75
N PRO A 29 -9.63 -35.11 48.88
CA PRO A 29 -8.75 -36.01 49.64
C PRO A 29 -8.50 -37.29 48.83
N ALA A 30 -7.22 -37.64 48.67
CA ALA A 30 -6.77 -38.85 48.01
C ALA A 30 -6.89 -40.04 48.96
N GLN A 31 -7.65 -41.05 48.55
CA GLN A 31 -7.63 -42.38 49.17
C GLN A 31 -6.29 -43.06 48.88
N SER A 32 -5.64 -43.54 49.94
CA SER A 32 -4.37 -44.23 49.94
C SER A 32 -4.51 -45.69 49.47
N ALA A 33 -4.15 -45.94 48.20
CA ALA A 33 -3.66 -47.25 47.77
C ALA A 33 -2.26 -47.02 47.21
N GLN A 34 -1.21 -47.54 47.84
CA GLN A 34 0.15 -47.48 47.27
C GLN A 34 0.21 -48.50 46.11
N PRO A 35 0.31 -48.09 44.84
CA PRO A 35 0.68 -49.00 43.76
C PRO A 35 2.15 -49.32 43.85
N GLU A 36 2.56 -50.54 43.48
CA GLU A 36 3.96 -50.89 43.27
C GLU A 36 4.62 -49.89 42.32
N LEU A 37 5.50 -49.06 42.88
CA LEU A 37 6.17 -47.95 42.18
C LEU A 37 7.44 -48.40 41.44
N VAL A 38 7.72 -49.72 41.40
CA VAL A 38 8.92 -50.29 40.81
C VAL A 38 8.77 -50.40 39.31
N THR A 39 9.63 -49.71 38.56
CA THR A 39 9.78 -49.88 37.11
C THR A 39 10.85 -50.91 36.82
N ILE A 40 10.52 -52.00 36.14
CA ILE A 40 11.43 -53.08 35.77
C ILE A 40 12.05 -52.75 34.42
N LEU A 41 13.41 -52.66 34.38
CA LEU A 41 14.17 -52.51 33.13
C LEU A 41 14.49 -53.89 32.57
N SER A 42 14.06 -54.19 31.35
CA SER A 42 14.29 -55.45 30.63
C SER A 42 15.35 -55.32 29.55
N ALA A 43 15.85 -56.47 29.05
CA ALA A 43 16.92 -56.48 28.04
C ALA A 43 16.54 -55.83 26.69
N GLY A 44 15.26 -55.63 26.43
CA GLY A 44 14.79 -54.94 25.19
C GLY A 44 14.53 -53.44 25.36
N ASP A 45 14.61 -52.89 26.57
CA ASP A 45 14.29 -51.51 26.85
C ASP A 45 15.47 -50.61 26.47
N SER A 46 15.26 -49.77 25.49
CA SER A 46 16.27 -48.80 25.04
C SER A 46 15.93 -47.34 25.36
N ASN A 47 14.64 -47.03 25.49
CA ASN A 47 14.15 -45.69 25.86
C ASN A 47 12.78 -45.82 26.51
N LEU A 48 12.75 -45.82 27.84
CA LEU A 48 11.56 -46.09 28.63
C LEU A 48 11.09 -44.84 29.37
N ALA A 49 9.85 -44.41 29.12
CA ALA A 49 9.21 -43.36 29.89
C ALA A 49 8.77 -43.97 31.24
N LEU A 50 9.26 -43.42 32.35
CA LEU A 50 8.85 -43.85 33.68
C LEU A 50 7.43 -43.35 33.94
N LYS A 51 6.45 -44.27 33.91
CA LYS A 51 5.05 -43.97 34.20
C LYS A 51 4.65 -44.27 35.63
N ASN A 52 5.41 -45.17 36.29
CA ASN A 52 5.20 -45.59 37.68
C ASN A 52 6.15 -44.79 38.61
N PHE A 53 5.76 -43.56 38.92
CA PHE A 53 6.48 -42.72 39.89
C PHE A 53 5.50 -41.95 40.76
N SER A 54 6.00 -41.46 41.88
CA SER A 54 5.24 -40.58 42.76
C SER A 54 5.85 -39.19 42.79
N TYR A 55 5.03 -38.21 43.06
CA TYR A 55 5.50 -36.83 43.19
C TYR A 55 4.86 -36.09 44.35
N ALA A 56 5.60 -35.17 44.91
CA ALA A 56 5.12 -34.19 45.88
C ALA A 56 5.37 -32.78 45.31
N TYR A 57 4.42 -31.91 45.53
CA TYR A 57 4.52 -30.50 45.11
C TYR A 57 4.49 -29.61 46.37
N LEU A 58 5.47 -28.73 46.45
CA LEU A 58 5.60 -27.73 47.51
C LEU A 58 5.33 -26.34 46.93
N LYS A 59 4.46 -25.56 47.56
CA LYS A 59 4.22 -24.18 47.19
C LYS A 59 5.48 -23.34 47.43
N LYS A 60 5.62 -22.20 46.76
CA LYS A 60 6.77 -21.30 46.88
C LYS A 60 7.12 -20.93 48.34
N SER A 61 6.12 -20.80 49.20
CA SER A 61 6.30 -20.48 50.61
C SER A 61 6.86 -21.65 51.44
N GLU A 62 6.86 -22.84 50.86
CA GLU A 62 7.26 -24.10 51.50
C GLU A 62 8.54 -24.69 50.90
N THR A 63 9.13 -23.98 49.89
CA THR A 63 10.35 -24.45 49.21
C THR A 63 11.54 -24.41 50.14
N VAL A 64 12.33 -25.48 50.13
CA VAL A 64 13.51 -25.66 50.97
C VAL A 64 14.74 -25.82 50.11
N ASP A 65 15.76 -24.99 50.33
CA ASP A 65 16.99 -25.02 49.53
C ASP A 65 17.87 -26.24 49.87
N ASP A 66 17.90 -26.69 51.15
CA ASP A 66 18.54 -27.92 51.55
C ASP A 66 17.54 -28.80 52.32
N LEU A 67 17.07 -29.86 51.65
CA LEU A 67 16.14 -30.81 52.25
C LEU A 67 16.85 -31.83 53.13
N PRO A 68 16.59 -31.84 54.42
CA PRO A 68 17.06 -32.95 55.28
C PRO A 68 16.40 -34.28 54.88
N VAL A 69 17.16 -35.34 54.78
CA VAL A 69 16.68 -36.68 54.38
C VAL A 69 15.46 -37.13 55.19
N SER A 70 15.39 -36.73 56.45
CA SER A 70 14.29 -37.04 57.37
C SER A 70 12.94 -36.43 56.94
N LEU A 71 12.94 -35.37 56.17
CA LEU A 71 11.70 -34.71 55.70
C LEU A 71 11.14 -35.33 54.46
N LEU A 72 11.94 -36.02 53.64
CA LEU A 72 11.44 -36.63 52.39
C LEU A 72 10.38 -37.72 52.65
N SER A 73 10.50 -38.46 53.76
CA SER A 73 9.51 -39.45 54.16
C SER A 73 8.19 -38.87 54.68
N SER A 74 8.18 -37.57 55.05
CA SER A 74 6.99 -36.89 55.59
C SER A 74 6.10 -36.26 54.53
N TYR A 75 6.58 -36.15 53.31
CA TYR A 75 5.77 -35.58 52.25
C TYR A 75 4.68 -36.52 51.72
N ASN A 76 3.51 -35.98 51.43
CA ASN A 76 2.41 -36.74 50.86
C ASN A 76 2.63 -36.91 49.35
N PHE A 77 3.20 -38.02 48.92
CA PHE A 77 3.46 -38.36 47.54
C PHE A 77 2.17 -38.82 46.82
N LYS A 78 1.85 -38.22 45.69
CA LYS A 78 0.75 -38.61 44.79
C LYS A 78 1.29 -39.46 43.64
N SER A 79 0.57 -40.52 43.27
CA SER A 79 0.97 -41.36 42.13
C SER A 79 0.78 -40.63 40.79
N ALA A 80 1.77 -40.70 39.89
CA ALA A 80 1.70 -40.15 38.53
C ALA A 80 0.96 -41.08 37.56
N THR A 81 0.58 -42.30 37.95
CA THR A 81 -0.19 -43.22 37.10
C THR A 81 -1.55 -42.67 36.66
N GLN A 82 -2.14 -41.82 37.49
CA GLN A 82 -3.46 -41.21 37.23
C GLN A 82 -3.35 -39.87 36.45
N LYS A 83 -2.31 -39.09 36.71
CA LYS A 83 -2.07 -37.77 36.09
C LYS A 83 -0.59 -37.41 36.15
N LEU A 84 0.00 -37.16 34.99
CA LEU A 84 1.37 -36.66 34.91
C LEU A 84 1.48 -35.26 35.55
N PRO A 85 2.53 -34.98 36.33
CA PRO A 85 2.70 -33.70 37.00
C PRO A 85 3.01 -32.61 35.98
N ASN A 86 2.04 -31.74 35.75
CA ASN A 86 2.24 -30.51 35.03
C ASN A 86 1.41 -29.40 35.72
N PHE A 87 2.10 -28.51 36.39
CA PHE A 87 1.51 -27.44 37.19
C PHE A 87 1.41 -26.12 36.42
N GLY A 88 1.83 -26.13 35.14
CA GLY A 88 1.87 -24.93 34.32
C GLY A 88 2.96 -23.97 34.82
N TYR A 89 2.75 -22.67 34.57
CA TYR A 89 3.65 -21.64 35.11
C TYR A 89 3.47 -21.55 36.61
N ASP A 90 4.46 -22.08 37.37
CA ASP A 90 4.45 -22.13 38.81
C ASP A 90 5.86 -21.93 39.38
N GLN A 91 5.97 -21.35 40.57
CA GLN A 91 7.22 -21.08 41.29
C GLN A 91 7.47 -22.03 42.44
N GLY A 92 6.67 -23.08 42.54
CA GLY A 92 6.84 -24.13 43.56
C GLY A 92 7.99 -25.07 43.24
N GLN A 93 8.17 -26.03 44.11
CA GLN A 93 9.17 -27.09 44.02
C GLN A 93 8.49 -28.43 43.75
N LEU A 94 8.99 -29.16 42.76
CA LEU A 94 8.52 -30.52 42.45
C LEU A 94 9.55 -31.52 42.93
N ILE A 95 9.08 -32.48 43.69
CA ILE A 95 9.86 -33.64 44.15
C ILE A 95 9.27 -34.87 43.46
N VAL A 96 10.09 -35.59 42.72
CA VAL A 96 9.70 -36.84 42.02
C VAL A 96 10.47 -37.97 42.65
N ARG A 97 9.76 -39.06 42.99
CA ARG A 97 10.33 -40.30 43.53
C ARG A 97 9.98 -41.45 42.60
N PHE A 98 10.95 -42.25 42.21
CA PHE A 98 10.74 -43.46 41.45
C PHE A 98 11.72 -44.55 41.86
N GLU A 99 11.29 -45.79 41.71
CA GLU A 99 12.07 -46.98 41.99
C GLU A 99 12.31 -47.76 40.71
N VAL A 100 13.54 -48.14 40.44
CA VAL A 100 13.94 -48.85 39.24
C VAL A 100 14.67 -50.12 39.62
N GLN A 101 14.18 -51.28 39.16
CA GLN A 101 14.82 -52.56 39.23
C GLN A 101 15.44 -52.92 37.89
N ASN A 102 16.73 -53.15 37.84
CA ASN A 102 17.42 -53.53 36.63
C ASN A 102 17.46 -55.07 36.46
N SER A 103 16.56 -55.60 35.62
CA SER A 103 16.55 -57.03 35.27
C SER A 103 17.34 -57.33 34.00
N SER A 104 18.00 -56.30 33.38
CA SER A 104 18.86 -56.44 32.22
C SER A 104 20.32 -56.65 32.62
N GLN A 105 21.17 -56.95 31.64
CA GLN A 105 22.65 -56.98 31.83
C GLN A 105 23.29 -55.59 31.62
N GLN A 106 22.53 -54.59 31.17
CA GLN A 106 22.99 -53.23 30.95
C GLN A 106 23.17 -52.50 32.29
N THR A 107 24.34 -51.97 32.54
CA THR A 107 24.68 -51.25 33.78
C THR A 107 24.56 -49.73 33.66
N ASP A 108 24.88 -49.22 32.47
CA ASP A 108 24.94 -47.78 32.22
C ASP A 108 23.62 -47.31 31.61
N TRP A 109 22.96 -46.44 32.32
CA TRP A 109 21.70 -45.81 31.94
C TRP A 109 21.84 -44.31 31.97
N ILE A 110 21.00 -43.62 31.23
CA ILE A 110 20.90 -42.17 31.23
C ILE A 110 19.49 -41.79 31.68
N LEU A 111 19.41 -41.05 32.80
CA LEU A 111 18.18 -40.41 33.24
C LEU A 111 18.00 -39.14 32.44
N ARG A 112 16.97 -39.12 31.63
CA ARG A 112 16.58 -38.00 30.79
C ARG A 112 15.38 -37.27 31.39
N LEU A 113 15.52 -35.94 31.63
CA LEU A 113 14.50 -35.07 32.20
C LEU A 113 14.10 -34.06 31.07
N GLY A 114 12.95 -34.25 30.46
CA GLY A 114 12.54 -33.60 29.23
C GLY A 114 12.14 -32.12 29.35
N ASN A 115 12.51 -31.43 30.43
CA ASN A 115 12.25 -30.00 30.60
C ASN A 115 13.58 -29.22 30.61
N PRO A 116 13.87 -28.39 29.58
CA PRO A 116 15.14 -27.64 29.49
C PRO A 116 15.23 -26.46 30.44
N HIS A 117 14.16 -26.09 31.16
CA HIS A 117 14.07 -24.88 31.98
C HIS A 117 14.08 -25.16 33.48
N LEU A 118 14.51 -26.35 33.87
CA LEU A 118 14.61 -26.70 35.28
C LEU A 118 15.71 -25.91 35.99
N ARG A 119 15.38 -25.36 37.15
CA ARG A 119 16.29 -24.67 38.08
C ARG A 119 16.49 -25.49 39.33
N ASN A 120 17.59 -25.29 40.00
CA ASN A 120 17.90 -26.00 41.27
C ASN A 120 17.64 -27.51 41.17
N LEU A 121 18.05 -28.11 40.02
CA LEU A 121 17.87 -29.53 39.79
C LEU A 121 18.85 -30.33 40.63
N ARG A 122 18.33 -31.15 41.51
CA ARG A 122 19.12 -32.05 42.38
C ARG A 122 18.59 -33.46 42.22
N VAL A 123 19.49 -34.42 42.12
CA VAL A 123 19.17 -35.84 42.02
C VAL A 123 19.88 -36.58 43.14
N TYR A 124 19.09 -37.33 43.89
CA TYR A 124 19.58 -38.11 45.04
C TYR A 124 19.28 -39.58 44.83
N GLU A 125 20.18 -40.44 45.29
CA GLU A 125 20.00 -41.88 45.46
C GLU A 125 19.75 -42.18 46.91
N GLN A 126 18.74 -42.95 47.22
CA GLN A 126 18.50 -43.43 48.59
C GLN A 126 19.29 -44.70 48.82
N ASN A 127 20.19 -44.63 49.77
CA ASN A 127 20.94 -45.81 50.32
C ASN A 127 20.52 -46.01 51.77
N ASP A 128 19.74 -47.07 52.05
CA ASP A 128 19.15 -47.38 53.36
C ASP A 128 18.48 -46.13 53.99
N SER A 129 19.18 -45.53 54.97
CA SER A 129 18.70 -44.35 55.70
C SER A 129 19.36 -43.04 55.31
N THR A 130 20.22 -43.02 54.25
CA THR A 130 20.95 -41.86 53.83
C THR A 130 20.59 -41.51 52.42
N LEU A 131 20.62 -40.18 52.01
CA LEU A 131 20.53 -39.69 50.62
C LEU A 131 21.95 -39.33 50.21
N LEU A 132 22.32 -39.88 49.03
CA LEU A 132 23.53 -39.52 48.32
C LEU A 132 23.17 -38.58 47.21
N GLU A 133 23.68 -37.35 47.24
CA GLU A 133 23.52 -36.41 46.11
C GLU A 133 24.35 -36.91 44.91
N LEU A 134 23.69 -37.24 43.81
CA LEU A 134 24.33 -37.69 42.57
C LEU A 134 24.67 -36.53 41.68
N PHE A 135 23.73 -35.61 41.53
CA PHE A 135 23.86 -34.47 40.62
C PHE A 135 23.21 -33.23 41.21
N ARG A 136 23.88 -32.10 40.95
CA ARG A 136 23.38 -30.74 41.18
C ARG A 136 23.64 -29.92 39.95
N THR A 137 22.58 -29.41 39.29
CA THR A 137 22.66 -28.66 38.06
C THR A 137 21.38 -27.83 37.87
N GLY A 138 21.27 -27.11 36.78
CA GLY A 138 20.07 -26.32 36.42
C GLY A 138 20.33 -25.40 35.26
N VAL A 139 19.29 -24.72 34.84
CA VAL A 139 19.38 -23.77 33.71
C VAL A 139 20.18 -22.51 34.09
N ASP A 140 20.37 -22.23 35.36
CA ASP A 140 21.16 -21.08 35.84
C ASP A 140 22.66 -21.39 35.89
N GLU A 141 23.03 -22.68 35.83
CA GLU A 141 24.41 -23.13 35.77
C GLU A 141 24.92 -23.12 34.32
N PRO A 142 26.23 -22.87 34.08
CA PRO A 142 26.81 -22.92 32.75
C PRO A 142 26.50 -24.25 32.04
N PHE A 143 26.09 -24.16 30.76
CA PHE A 143 25.73 -25.36 29.99
C PHE A 143 26.87 -26.39 29.91
N ILE A 144 28.10 -25.90 29.87
CA ILE A 144 29.30 -26.74 29.79
C ILE A 144 29.51 -27.59 31.06
N SER A 145 28.88 -27.23 32.21
CA SER A 145 28.97 -28.00 33.46
C SER A 145 28.04 -29.21 33.48
N ARG A 146 27.17 -29.37 32.49
CA ARG A 146 26.25 -30.53 32.43
C ARG A 146 27.01 -31.83 32.18
N PRO A 147 26.64 -32.91 32.85
CA PRO A 147 27.31 -34.22 32.69
C PRO A 147 27.25 -34.72 31.22
N ILE A 148 26.12 -34.49 30.54
CA ILE A 148 25.92 -34.71 29.11
C ILE A 148 25.39 -33.42 28.50
N ALA A 149 26.12 -32.88 27.53
CA ALA A 149 25.79 -31.63 26.86
C ALA A 149 24.60 -31.83 25.91
N PHE A 150 23.39 -31.70 26.44
CA PHE A 150 22.15 -31.76 25.68
C PHE A 150 21.18 -30.63 26.10
N ARG A 151 20.18 -30.31 25.22
CA ARG A 151 19.25 -29.20 25.43
C ARG A 151 18.43 -29.32 26.73
N ASP A 152 18.00 -30.52 27.07
CA ASP A 152 17.42 -30.90 28.35
C ASP A 152 18.46 -31.59 29.25
N PHE A 153 18.08 -32.07 30.47
CA PHE A 153 19.01 -32.60 31.41
C PHE A 153 19.14 -34.12 31.24
N TRP A 154 20.34 -34.57 30.85
CA TRP A 154 20.71 -35.96 30.68
C TRP A 154 21.80 -36.33 31.73
N LEU A 155 21.46 -37.23 32.63
CA LEU A 155 22.28 -37.55 33.78
C LEU A 155 22.67 -39.03 33.73
N PRO A 156 23.96 -39.39 33.72
CA PRO A 156 24.39 -40.78 33.69
C PRO A 156 24.07 -41.45 35.03
N LEU A 157 23.41 -42.60 34.96
CA LEU A 157 23.09 -43.44 36.13
C LEU A 157 23.67 -44.84 35.95
N LYS A 158 24.33 -45.36 36.98
CA LYS A 158 24.75 -46.77 37.04
C LYS A 158 23.77 -47.55 37.85
N ILE A 159 23.16 -48.58 37.27
CA ILE A 159 22.23 -49.49 37.92
C ILE A 159 22.70 -50.90 37.63
N GLU A 160 23.25 -51.57 38.63
CA GLU A 160 23.78 -52.92 38.50
C GLU A 160 22.66 -53.94 38.21
N PRO A 161 22.94 -55.04 37.49
CA PRO A 161 21.96 -56.09 37.24
C PRO A 161 21.37 -56.63 38.53
N GLN A 162 20.06 -56.89 38.51
CA GLN A 162 19.27 -57.42 39.62
C GLN A 162 19.19 -56.50 40.88
N LYS A 163 19.69 -55.24 40.77
CA LYS A 163 19.56 -54.27 41.86
C LYS A 163 18.38 -53.31 41.63
N THR A 164 17.79 -52.89 42.74
CA THR A 164 16.77 -51.85 42.78
C THR A 164 17.37 -50.57 43.34
N LYS A 165 17.13 -49.42 42.68
CA LYS A 165 17.52 -48.12 43.19
C LYS A 165 16.31 -47.22 43.35
N THR A 166 16.27 -46.47 44.42
CA THR A 166 15.27 -45.40 44.63
C THR A 166 15.91 -44.04 44.36
N ILE A 167 15.38 -43.31 43.44
CA ILE A 167 15.89 -42.02 42.99
C ILE A 167 14.87 -40.92 43.33
N PHE A 168 15.39 -39.82 43.86
CA PHE A 168 14.63 -38.58 44.06
C PHE A 168 15.16 -37.49 43.10
N VAL A 169 14.26 -36.82 42.42
CA VAL A 169 14.55 -35.64 41.58
C VAL A 169 13.83 -34.45 42.17
N ILE A 170 14.58 -33.45 42.56
CA ILE A 170 14.04 -32.22 43.13
C ILE A 170 14.33 -31.09 42.15
N CYS A 171 13.31 -30.34 41.72
CA CYS A 171 13.48 -29.26 40.76
C CYS A 171 12.50 -28.10 40.97
N GLN A 172 12.94 -26.95 40.51
CA GLN A 172 12.17 -25.71 40.41
C GLN A 172 12.24 -25.21 38.97
N THR A 173 11.43 -24.22 38.66
CA THR A 173 11.51 -23.52 37.36
C THR A 173 10.97 -22.11 37.50
N ALA A 174 11.42 -21.21 36.62
CA ALA A 174 10.81 -19.91 36.48
C ALA A 174 9.72 -19.88 35.36
N GLN A 175 9.46 -21.03 34.76
CA GLN A 175 8.55 -21.19 33.65
C GLN A 175 7.46 -22.21 33.92
N TRP A 176 7.25 -23.19 33.06
CA TRP A 176 6.29 -24.27 33.29
C TRP A 176 6.93 -25.41 34.09
N LEU A 177 6.25 -25.82 35.15
CA LEU A 177 6.70 -26.88 36.05
C LEU A 177 6.02 -28.20 35.70
N GLY A 178 6.71 -29.02 34.95
CA GLY A 178 6.28 -30.36 34.57
C GLY A 178 7.49 -31.23 34.26
N LEU A 179 7.40 -32.49 34.58
CA LEU A 179 8.48 -33.42 34.41
C LEU A 179 7.97 -34.82 34.10
N ILE A 180 8.56 -35.43 33.07
CA ILE A 180 8.43 -36.86 32.79
C ILE A 180 9.85 -37.41 32.71
N PRO A 181 10.25 -38.27 33.69
CA PRO A 181 11.55 -38.90 33.64
C PRO A 181 11.56 -40.06 32.62
N PHE A 182 12.66 -40.20 31.90
CA PHE A 182 12.93 -41.31 30.98
C PHE A 182 14.24 -41.98 31.41
N LEU A 183 14.32 -43.30 31.24
CA LEU A 183 15.57 -44.04 31.30
C LEU A 183 15.92 -44.52 29.90
N THR A 184 17.13 -44.22 29.47
CA THR A 184 17.59 -44.45 28.08
C THR A 184 18.95 -45.12 28.14
N THR A 185 19.19 -46.08 27.25
CA THR A 185 20.55 -46.65 27.09
C THR A 185 21.46 -45.67 26.36
N PRO A 186 22.79 -45.72 26.56
CA PRO A 186 23.73 -44.82 25.90
C PRO A 186 23.63 -44.87 24.37
N SER A 187 23.35 -46.02 23.74
CA SER A 187 23.16 -46.18 22.31
C SER A 187 21.90 -45.48 21.84
N ALA A 188 20.78 -45.71 22.51
CA ALA A 188 19.50 -45.05 22.18
C ALA A 188 19.58 -43.53 22.40
N ALA A 189 20.30 -43.09 23.42
CA ALA A 189 20.57 -41.68 23.66
C ALA A 189 21.30 -41.02 22.48
N GLN A 190 22.33 -41.71 21.94
CA GLN A 190 23.06 -41.24 20.76
C GLN A 190 22.15 -41.15 19.52
N ASP A 191 21.27 -42.12 19.31
CA ASP A 191 20.32 -42.14 18.21
C ASP A 191 19.30 -40.99 18.32
N ILE A 192 18.79 -40.73 19.54
CA ILE A 192 17.90 -39.57 19.79
C ILE A 192 18.64 -38.27 19.52
N GLN A 193 19.86 -38.11 19.96
CA GLN A 193 20.70 -36.95 19.77
C GLN A 193 20.95 -36.68 18.26
N ASN A 194 21.38 -37.74 17.54
CA ASN A 194 21.64 -37.64 16.09
C ASN A 194 20.38 -37.23 15.30
N ARG A 195 19.25 -37.84 15.64
CA ARG A 195 17.98 -37.51 15.01
C ARG A 195 17.55 -36.06 15.29
N GLU A 196 17.67 -35.61 16.53
CA GLU A 196 17.38 -34.24 16.89
C GLU A 196 18.26 -33.25 16.15
N TRP A 197 19.56 -33.44 16.15
CA TRP A 197 20.49 -32.60 15.41
C TRP A 197 20.19 -32.58 13.94
N GLY A 198 19.90 -33.73 13.33
CA GLY A 198 19.51 -33.80 11.91
C GLY A 198 18.28 -32.96 11.58
N LEU A 199 17.21 -33.10 12.41
CA LEU A 199 15.98 -32.32 12.21
C LEU A 199 16.19 -30.81 12.46
N GLN A 200 16.92 -30.43 13.49
CA GLN A 200 17.18 -29.03 13.82
C GLN A 200 18.07 -28.35 12.76
N LEU A 201 19.15 -29.03 12.32
CA LEU A 201 20.04 -28.50 11.28
C LEU A 201 19.31 -28.34 9.94
N LEU A 202 18.44 -29.28 9.57
CA LEU A 202 17.61 -29.16 8.36
C LEU A 202 16.65 -27.97 8.48
N GLY A 203 15.97 -27.83 9.62
CA GLY A 203 15.03 -26.74 9.87
C GLY A 203 15.72 -25.37 9.85
N PHE A 204 16.75 -25.19 10.70
CA PHE A 204 17.47 -23.92 10.79
C PHE A 204 18.27 -23.58 9.51
N GLY A 205 18.84 -24.61 8.84
CA GLY A 205 19.52 -24.43 7.57
C GLY A 205 18.57 -23.91 6.48
N GLY A 206 17.37 -24.49 6.39
CA GLY A 206 16.33 -24.03 5.48
C GLY A 206 15.87 -22.58 5.78
N ILE A 207 15.63 -22.27 7.05
CA ILE A 207 15.30 -20.91 7.50
C ILE A 207 16.42 -19.93 7.13
N ALA A 208 17.67 -20.24 7.48
CA ALA A 208 18.82 -19.39 7.19
C ALA A 208 18.99 -19.13 5.68
N PHE A 209 18.82 -20.16 4.86
CA PHE A 209 18.87 -20.02 3.41
C PHE A 209 17.81 -19.03 2.89
N ILE A 210 16.56 -19.16 3.36
CA ILE A 210 15.47 -18.28 2.93
C ILE A 210 15.67 -16.86 3.46
N LEU A 211 16.21 -16.67 4.66
CA LEU A 211 16.54 -15.34 5.18
C LEU A 211 17.64 -14.66 4.35
N LEU A 212 18.70 -15.40 3.98
CA LEU A 212 19.73 -14.89 3.06
C LEU A 212 19.14 -14.54 1.69
N TYR A 213 18.24 -15.36 1.14
CA TYR A 213 17.52 -15.07 -0.08
C TYR A 213 16.73 -13.76 0.03
N ASN A 214 15.97 -13.56 1.11
CA ASN A 214 15.22 -12.31 1.32
C ASN A 214 16.16 -11.10 1.49
N LEU A 215 17.30 -11.27 2.14
CA LEU A 215 18.32 -10.23 2.25
C LEU A 215 18.92 -9.89 0.87
N PHE A 216 19.18 -10.88 0.03
CA PHE A 216 19.61 -10.67 -1.37
C PHE A 216 18.55 -9.88 -2.16
N ILE A 217 17.27 -10.25 -2.05
CA ILE A 217 16.18 -9.51 -2.70
C ILE A 217 16.13 -8.04 -2.22
N TYR A 218 16.40 -7.77 -0.95
CA TYR A 218 16.53 -6.40 -0.46
C TYR A 218 17.62 -5.62 -1.21
N PHE A 219 18.81 -6.19 -1.42
CA PHE A 219 19.89 -5.50 -2.13
C PHE A 219 19.54 -5.20 -3.58
N VAL A 220 18.73 -6.05 -4.22
CA VAL A 220 18.25 -5.85 -5.60
C VAL A 220 17.14 -4.81 -5.67
N THR A 221 16.13 -4.93 -4.79
CA THR A 221 14.90 -4.12 -4.87
C THR A 221 14.93 -2.84 -4.06
N ARG A 222 15.84 -2.77 -3.05
CA ARG A 222 15.93 -1.69 -2.04
C ARG A 222 14.64 -1.47 -1.24
N GLU A 223 13.74 -2.45 -1.24
CA GLU A 223 12.49 -2.38 -0.50
C GLU A 223 12.70 -2.78 0.97
N ILE A 224 12.56 -1.82 1.89
CA ILE A 224 12.83 -2.00 3.33
C ILE A 224 11.98 -3.11 4.00
N VAL A 225 10.87 -3.51 3.37
CA VAL A 225 10.00 -4.57 3.88
C VAL A 225 10.72 -5.90 4.08
N TYR A 226 11.71 -6.20 3.23
CA TYR A 226 12.53 -7.42 3.35
C TYR A 226 13.39 -7.41 4.59
N ILE A 227 13.96 -6.26 4.96
CA ILE A 227 14.74 -6.10 6.20
C ILE A 227 13.84 -6.31 7.41
N TYR A 228 12.64 -5.70 7.43
CA TYR A 228 11.70 -5.90 8.53
C TYR A 228 11.31 -7.36 8.69
N TYR A 229 11.09 -8.07 7.58
CA TYR A 229 10.81 -9.50 7.61
C TYR A 229 12.01 -10.30 8.14
N VAL A 230 13.21 -10.07 7.64
CA VAL A 230 14.43 -10.77 8.09
C VAL A 230 14.65 -10.57 9.59
N LEU A 231 14.55 -9.35 10.09
CA LEU A 231 14.71 -9.06 11.51
C LEU A 231 13.64 -9.73 12.38
N ALA A 232 12.37 -9.68 11.96
CA ALA A 232 11.29 -10.36 12.66
C ALA A 232 11.49 -11.89 12.66
N SER A 233 11.90 -12.46 11.53
CA SER A 233 12.19 -13.91 11.42
C SER A 233 13.41 -14.35 12.21
N ILE A 234 14.45 -13.54 12.30
CA ILE A 234 15.59 -13.80 13.19
C ILE A 234 15.10 -13.85 14.64
N ALA A 235 14.32 -12.86 15.07
CA ALA A 235 13.82 -12.80 16.43
C ALA A 235 13.01 -14.05 16.80
N ILE A 236 12.07 -14.49 15.98
CA ILE A 236 11.22 -15.65 16.31
C ILE A 236 11.92 -16.97 16.07
N ASN A 237 12.60 -17.17 14.95
CA ASN A 237 13.10 -18.47 14.53
C ASN A 237 14.51 -18.80 15.07
N ILE A 238 15.32 -17.79 15.39
CA ILE A 238 16.71 -18.02 15.89
C ILE A 238 16.82 -17.77 17.39
N LEU A 239 15.97 -16.93 17.98
CA LEU A 239 16.05 -16.61 19.39
C LEU A 239 14.86 -17.15 20.19
N VAL A 240 13.62 -16.95 19.76
CA VAL A 240 12.46 -17.34 20.55
C VAL A 240 12.23 -18.86 20.54
N ILE A 241 12.14 -19.48 19.38
CA ILE A 241 11.89 -20.94 19.28
C ILE A 241 13.04 -21.78 19.86
N PRO A 242 14.32 -21.47 19.54
CA PRO A 242 15.44 -22.11 20.23
C PRO A 242 15.45 -21.87 21.74
N GLY A 243 15.00 -20.70 22.20
CA GLY A 243 14.81 -20.42 23.61
C GLY A 243 13.79 -21.35 24.25
N CYS A 244 12.60 -21.53 23.63
CA CYS A 244 11.57 -22.45 24.10
C CYS A 244 12.05 -23.90 24.20
N SER A 245 12.91 -24.34 23.29
CA SER A 245 13.45 -25.71 23.24
C SER A 245 14.74 -25.93 24.00
N GLY A 246 15.32 -24.89 24.62
CA GLY A 246 16.60 -24.97 25.33
C GLY A 246 17.84 -24.93 24.45
N LEU A 247 17.69 -24.74 23.13
CA LEU A 247 18.82 -24.73 22.17
C LEU A 247 19.70 -23.49 22.26
N LEU A 248 19.24 -22.39 22.87
CA LEU A 248 20.07 -21.19 23.08
C LEU A 248 21.27 -21.48 24.00
N ALA A 249 21.20 -22.52 24.83
CA ALA A 249 22.33 -22.95 25.70
C ALA A 249 23.58 -23.35 24.89
N TYR A 250 23.42 -23.83 23.64
CA TYR A 250 24.56 -24.13 22.77
C TYR A 250 25.24 -22.88 22.19
N ILE A 251 24.46 -21.78 22.04
CA ILE A 251 24.98 -20.50 21.55
C ILE A 251 25.63 -19.71 22.68
N PHE A 252 25.08 -19.82 23.90
CA PHE A 252 25.53 -19.08 25.09
C PHE A 252 25.93 -20.07 26.25
N PRO A 253 26.94 -20.93 26.04
CA PRO A 253 27.23 -22.01 26.98
C PRO A 253 27.76 -21.54 28.34
N TYR A 254 28.31 -20.33 28.41
CA TYR A 254 28.88 -19.75 29.64
C TYR A 254 28.00 -18.71 30.33
N THR A 255 26.95 -18.22 29.61
CA THR A 255 26.11 -17.11 30.08
C THR A 255 24.62 -17.45 30.00
N PRO A 256 24.17 -18.44 30.79
CA PRO A 256 22.78 -18.93 30.68
C PRO A 256 21.75 -17.89 31.08
N LEU A 257 22.01 -17.01 32.02
CA LEU A 257 21.11 -15.95 32.41
C LEU A 257 20.90 -14.95 31.26
N PHE A 258 21.99 -14.53 30.61
CA PHE A 258 21.90 -13.68 29.43
C PHE A 258 21.10 -14.34 28.29
N ALA A 259 21.26 -15.65 28.08
CA ALA A 259 20.48 -16.38 27.08
C ALA A 259 18.96 -16.34 27.37
N GLN A 260 18.58 -16.44 28.65
CA GLN A 260 17.18 -16.32 29.06
C GLN A 260 16.67 -14.90 28.91
N ASP A 261 17.42 -13.88 29.32
CA ASP A 261 17.05 -12.47 29.14
C ASP A 261 16.86 -12.13 27.64
N LEU A 262 17.82 -12.57 26.82
CA LEU A 262 17.77 -12.38 25.37
C LEU A 262 16.55 -13.07 24.75
N TRP A 263 16.20 -14.26 25.20
CA TRP A 263 15.01 -14.95 24.72
C TRP A 263 13.74 -14.16 24.99
N TYR A 264 13.50 -13.73 26.23
CA TYR A 264 12.31 -12.93 26.58
C TYR A 264 12.30 -11.57 25.88
N ALA A 265 13.44 -10.90 25.84
CA ALA A 265 13.60 -9.63 25.13
C ALA A 265 13.26 -9.77 23.65
N SER A 266 13.75 -10.86 23.01
CA SER A 266 13.47 -11.15 21.59
C SER A 266 12.02 -11.50 21.35
N ALA A 267 11.38 -12.20 22.28
CA ALA A 267 9.96 -12.55 22.20
C ALA A 267 9.06 -11.29 22.22
N ILE A 268 9.38 -10.33 23.08
CA ILE A 268 8.65 -9.05 23.12
C ILE A 268 9.03 -8.18 21.93
N GLY A 269 10.31 -8.09 21.57
CA GLY A 269 10.83 -7.32 20.44
C GLY A 269 10.29 -7.79 19.09
N TRP A 270 10.03 -9.09 18.94
CA TRP A 270 9.40 -9.67 17.78
C TRP A 270 8.03 -9.05 17.48
N ILE A 271 7.24 -8.69 18.48
CA ILE A 271 5.97 -7.99 18.31
C ILE A 271 6.18 -6.65 17.58
N ALA A 272 7.21 -5.88 17.99
CA ALA A 272 7.52 -4.59 17.36
C ALA A 272 8.01 -4.75 15.92
N LEU A 273 8.89 -5.71 15.67
CA LEU A 273 9.44 -5.98 14.34
C LEU A 273 8.36 -6.48 13.37
N THR A 274 7.48 -7.36 13.85
CA THR A 274 6.37 -7.88 13.05
C THR A 274 5.32 -6.80 12.78
N ALA A 275 5.09 -5.87 13.71
CA ALA A 275 4.21 -4.73 13.46
C ALA A 275 4.77 -3.81 12.35
N LEU A 276 6.09 -3.55 12.34
CA LEU A 276 6.77 -2.82 11.25
C LEU A 276 6.62 -3.55 9.92
N PHE A 277 6.87 -4.84 9.91
CA PHE A 277 6.73 -5.68 8.73
C PHE A 277 5.30 -5.68 8.21
N ALA A 278 4.31 -5.99 9.04
CA ALA A 278 2.90 -6.03 8.64
C ALA A 278 2.40 -4.66 8.13
N ARG A 279 2.80 -3.56 8.78
CA ARG A 279 2.49 -2.20 8.32
C ARG A 279 3.05 -1.93 6.92
N SER A 280 4.29 -2.33 6.67
CA SER A 280 4.96 -2.13 5.38
C SER A 280 4.45 -3.07 4.29
N PHE A 281 4.12 -4.32 4.66
CA PHE A 281 3.68 -5.35 3.72
C PHE A 281 2.20 -5.21 3.34
N LEU A 282 1.30 -5.08 4.33
CA LEU A 282 -0.15 -5.10 4.14
C LEU A 282 -0.77 -3.72 3.86
N LEU A 283 -0.11 -2.62 4.30
CA LEU A 283 -0.74 -1.30 4.36
C LEU A 283 0.04 -0.18 3.65
N LYS A 284 1.10 -0.48 2.88
CA LYS A 284 1.99 0.53 2.26
C LYS A 284 1.21 1.59 1.46
N ASN A 285 0.36 1.17 0.53
CA ASN A 285 -0.35 2.05 -0.41
C ASN A 285 -1.83 2.21 -0.07
N THR A 286 -2.22 2.05 1.20
CA THR A 286 -3.63 2.12 1.61
C THR A 286 -3.91 3.32 2.51
N GLN A 287 -5.13 3.85 2.44
CA GLN A 287 -5.63 4.89 3.37
C GLN A 287 -6.12 4.30 4.71
N ALA A 288 -5.63 3.13 5.11
CA ALA A 288 -6.01 2.43 6.33
C ALA A 288 -5.39 3.10 7.58
N ILE A 289 -5.83 4.30 7.89
CA ILE A 289 -5.24 5.15 8.96
C ILE A 289 -5.34 4.47 10.33
N THR A 290 -6.48 3.86 10.64
CA THR A 290 -6.71 3.20 11.93
C THR A 290 -5.80 2.01 12.14
N GLU A 291 -5.70 1.12 11.16
CA GLU A 291 -4.83 -0.06 11.21
C GLU A 291 -3.35 0.34 11.31
N LYS A 292 -2.93 1.38 10.57
CA LYS A 292 -1.58 1.93 10.67
C LYS A 292 -1.28 2.47 12.07
N LYS A 293 -2.24 3.16 12.71
CA LYS A 293 -2.11 3.66 14.09
C LYS A 293 -2.00 2.52 15.09
N ILE A 294 -2.83 1.47 14.96
CA ILE A 294 -2.80 0.30 15.85
C ILE A 294 -1.44 -0.39 15.78
N LEU A 295 -0.93 -0.71 14.59
CA LEU A 295 0.38 -1.33 14.44
C LEU A 295 1.52 -0.44 14.95
N THR A 296 1.42 0.87 14.76
CA THR A 296 2.41 1.82 15.31
C THR A 296 2.37 1.87 16.83
N LEU A 297 1.18 1.78 17.44
CA LEU A 297 1.03 1.70 18.89
C LEU A 297 1.62 0.39 19.43
N SER A 298 1.34 -0.76 18.79
CA SER A 298 1.90 -2.05 19.17
C SER A 298 3.44 -2.00 19.19
N MET A 299 4.05 -1.40 18.15
CA MET A 299 5.50 -1.19 18.08
C MET A 299 6.01 -0.31 19.23
N LYS A 300 5.36 0.85 19.47
CA LYS A 300 5.78 1.80 20.51
C LYS A 300 5.67 1.23 21.92
N VAL A 301 4.76 0.29 22.14
CA VAL A 301 4.59 -0.39 23.44
C VAL A 301 5.60 -1.55 23.56
N ALA A 302 5.73 -2.39 22.54
CA ALA A 302 6.58 -3.57 22.62
C ALA A 302 8.08 -3.24 22.61
N ALA A 303 8.53 -2.25 21.84
CA ALA A 303 9.96 -1.95 21.73
C ALA A 303 10.62 -1.57 23.07
N PRO A 304 10.09 -0.67 23.91
CA PRO A 304 10.66 -0.37 25.21
C PRO A 304 10.49 -1.55 26.22
N LEU A 305 9.38 -2.30 26.14
CA LEU A 305 9.17 -3.46 27.00
C LEU A 305 10.18 -4.59 26.76
N ALA A 306 10.77 -4.67 25.56
CA ALA A 306 11.81 -5.66 25.25
C ALA A 306 13.10 -5.47 26.06
N ILE A 307 13.30 -4.32 26.71
CA ILE A 307 14.47 -4.06 27.57
C ILE A 307 14.24 -4.60 28.99
N VAL A 308 12.98 -4.74 29.42
CA VAL A 308 12.62 -5.10 30.79
C VAL A 308 13.27 -6.41 31.26
N PRO A 309 13.33 -7.51 30.49
CA PRO A 309 13.98 -8.76 30.91
C PRO A 309 15.43 -8.57 31.38
N PHE A 310 16.21 -7.72 30.71
CA PHE A 310 17.61 -7.44 31.11
C PHE A 310 17.74 -6.67 32.42
N ILE A 311 16.68 -6.02 32.89
CA ILE A 311 16.67 -5.24 34.14
C ILE A 311 16.19 -6.11 35.32
N THR A 312 15.13 -6.91 35.09
CA THR A 312 14.44 -7.65 36.17
C THR A 312 14.82 -9.13 36.23
N GLY A 313 15.52 -9.61 35.22
CA GLY A 313 15.74 -11.05 34.99
C GLY A 313 14.47 -11.78 34.55
N PRO A 314 14.60 -13.02 34.08
CA PRO A 314 13.48 -13.84 33.63
C PRO A 314 12.63 -14.28 34.84
N ASN A 315 11.35 -13.93 34.83
CA ASN A 315 10.42 -14.28 35.89
C ASN A 315 9.00 -14.57 35.35
N TYR A 316 8.17 -15.14 36.19
CA TYR A 316 6.80 -15.53 35.91
C TYR A 316 5.96 -14.38 35.29
N TYR A 317 6.05 -13.16 35.83
CA TYR A 317 5.25 -12.05 35.40
C TYR A 317 5.60 -11.60 33.96
N ILE A 318 6.88 -11.63 33.61
CA ILE A 318 7.35 -11.33 32.22
C ILE A 318 6.80 -12.37 31.28
N ALA A 319 6.86 -13.66 31.60
CA ALA A 319 6.31 -14.74 30.79
C ALA A 319 4.79 -14.56 30.56
N LEU A 320 4.06 -14.23 31.62
CA LEU A 320 2.60 -13.98 31.55
C LEU A 320 2.28 -12.77 30.67
N ILE A 321 2.95 -11.64 30.89
CA ILE A 321 2.77 -10.43 30.09
C ILE A 321 3.07 -10.71 28.62
N PHE A 322 4.16 -11.41 28.33
CA PHE A 322 4.50 -11.79 26.95
C PHE A 322 3.40 -12.63 26.30
N ASN A 323 2.91 -13.67 26.98
CA ASN A 323 1.85 -14.53 26.42
C ASN A 323 0.57 -13.75 26.12
N ILE A 324 0.16 -12.84 27.00
CA ILE A 324 -1.03 -12.00 26.81
C ILE A 324 -0.83 -11.04 25.65
N LEU A 325 0.29 -10.30 25.64
CA LEU A 325 0.59 -9.33 24.58
C LEU A 325 0.72 -10.01 23.22
N SER A 326 1.40 -11.16 23.16
CA SER A 326 1.56 -11.94 21.95
C SER A 326 0.21 -12.42 21.39
N GLY A 327 -0.67 -12.92 22.27
CA GLY A 327 -2.01 -13.36 21.88
C GLY A 327 -2.86 -12.22 21.30
N ILE A 328 -2.90 -11.08 21.99
CA ILE A 328 -3.61 -9.88 21.51
C ILE A 328 -3.04 -9.42 20.18
N PHE A 329 -1.72 -9.37 20.05
CA PHE A 329 -1.06 -8.92 18.84
C PHE A 329 -1.30 -9.86 17.65
N GLN A 330 -1.26 -11.16 17.84
CA GLN A 330 -1.57 -12.16 16.81
C GLN A 330 -3.01 -12.00 16.30
N PHE A 331 -3.96 -11.74 17.20
CA PHE A 331 -5.35 -11.44 16.82
C PHE A 331 -5.47 -10.16 15.98
N ILE A 332 -4.77 -9.10 16.38
CA ILE A 332 -4.74 -7.82 15.65
C ILE A 332 -4.18 -8.04 14.25
N ILE A 333 -3.02 -8.69 14.12
CA ILE A 333 -2.40 -8.95 12.80
C ILE A 333 -3.29 -9.80 11.91
N PHE A 334 -3.86 -10.88 12.46
CA PHE A 334 -4.75 -11.75 11.70
C PHE A 334 -5.97 -10.99 11.17
N THR A 335 -6.57 -10.13 11.99
CA THR A 335 -7.71 -9.30 11.59
C THR A 335 -7.33 -8.31 10.49
N ILE A 336 -6.17 -7.65 10.59
CA ILE A 336 -5.68 -6.71 9.58
C ILE A 336 -5.38 -7.45 8.27
N ALA A 337 -4.72 -8.61 8.33
CA ALA A 337 -4.41 -9.43 7.17
C ALA A 337 -5.68 -9.97 6.49
N TRP A 338 -6.67 -10.40 7.28
CA TRP A 338 -7.97 -10.83 6.77
C TRP A 338 -8.69 -9.69 6.02
N ARG A 339 -8.72 -8.49 6.60
CA ARG A 339 -9.29 -7.31 5.92
C ARG A 339 -8.51 -6.95 4.65
N ALA A 340 -7.19 -7.06 4.66
CA ALA A 340 -6.37 -6.84 3.47
C ALA A 340 -6.69 -7.86 2.36
N ALA A 341 -6.84 -9.15 2.71
CA ALA A 341 -7.12 -10.23 1.78
C ALA A 341 -8.51 -10.14 1.16
N PHE A 342 -9.55 -10.04 2.00
CA PHE A 342 -10.93 -10.24 1.58
C PHE A 342 -11.72 -8.95 1.36
N VAL A 343 -11.40 -7.86 2.09
CA VAL A 343 -12.08 -6.56 1.91
C VAL A 343 -11.35 -5.71 0.86
N ARG A 344 -10.01 -5.62 0.96
CA ARG A 344 -9.19 -4.83 0.02
C ARG A 344 -8.74 -5.63 -1.20
N ARG A 345 -9.03 -6.94 -1.26
CA ARG A 345 -8.67 -7.84 -2.36
C ARG A 345 -7.18 -7.82 -2.71
N TYR A 346 -6.33 -7.78 -1.69
CA TYR A 346 -4.87 -7.82 -1.85
C TYR A 346 -4.35 -9.27 -1.80
N PRO A 347 -4.04 -9.91 -2.96
CA PRO A 347 -3.73 -11.33 -3.01
C PRO A 347 -2.54 -11.78 -2.15
N PRO A 348 -1.44 -11.01 -2.00
CA PRO A 348 -0.35 -11.41 -1.12
C PRO A 348 -0.76 -11.58 0.35
N ALA A 349 -1.85 -10.94 0.80
CA ALA A 349 -2.35 -11.09 2.16
C ALA A 349 -3.00 -12.47 2.41
N ILE A 350 -3.47 -13.18 1.37
CA ILE A 350 -3.98 -14.55 1.49
C ILE A 350 -2.83 -15.50 1.84
N ILE A 351 -1.69 -15.36 1.16
CA ILE A 351 -0.51 -16.16 1.45
C ILE A 351 0.04 -15.83 2.84
N PHE A 352 0.01 -14.55 3.23
CA PHE A 352 0.35 -14.12 4.59
C PHE A 352 -0.51 -14.81 5.64
N LEU A 353 -1.84 -14.90 5.46
CA LEU A 353 -2.74 -15.60 6.37
C LEU A 353 -2.41 -17.10 6.47
N SER A 354 -2.09 -17.75 5.34
CA SER A 354 -1.63 -19.14 5.32
C SER A 354 -0.30 -19.32 6.06
N ALA A 355 0.64 -18.39 5.84
CA ALA A 355 1.95 -18.41 6.50
C ALA A 355 1.82 -18.38 8.03
N TRP A 356 0.94 -17.53 8.56
CA TRP A 356 0.76 -17.33 10.00
C TRP A 356 -0.23 -18.31 10.65
N GLY A 357 -1.06 -18.99 9.86
CA GLY A 357 -2.07 -19.90 10.35
C GLY A 357 -1.47 -21.09 11.12
N ALA A 358 -0.48 -21.77 10.55
CA ALA A 358 0.15 -22.93 11.19
C ALA A 358 0.93 -22.56 12.48
N PRO A 359 1.83 -21.55 12.49
CA PRO A 359 2.50 -21.11 13.73
C PRO A 359 1.54 -20.71 14.84
N ILE A 360 0.44 -20.03 14.52
CA ILE A 360 -0.56 -19.65 15.52
C ILE A 360 -1.21 -20.89 16.16
N ILE A 361 -1.59 -21.89 15.37
CA ILE A 361 -2.20 -23.12 15.87
C ILE A 361 -1.23 -23.84 16.82
N PHE A 362 0.02 -24.03 16.40
CA PHE A 362 1.01 -24.72 17.22
C PHE A 362 1.46 -23.90 18.45
N ALA A 363 1.51 -22.55 18.35
CA ALA A 363 1.76 -21.69 19.50
C ALA A 363 0.65 -21.82 20.54
N VAL A 364 -0.61 -21.92 20.13
CA VAL A 364 -1.75 -22.15 21.02
C VAL A 364 -1.66 -23.52 21.70
N ILE A 365 -1.30 -24.56 20.94
CA ILE A 365 -1.06 -25.90 21.49
C ILE A 365 0.09 -25.84 22.50
N PHE A 366 1.20 -25.20 22.18
CA PHE A 366 2.34 -25.04 23.10
C PHE A 366 1.96 -24.28 24.37
N VAL A 367 1.25 -23.15 24.24
CA VAL A 367 0.77 -22.38 25.40
C VAL A 367 -0.17 -23.24 26.26
N GLY A 368 -1.07 -24.01 25.65
CA GLY A 368 -1.93 -24.93 26.39
C GLY A 368 -1.14 -25.94 27.21
N ALA A 369 -0.07 -26.53 26.64
CA ALA A 369 0.80 -27.43 27.35
C ALA A 369 1.56 -26.74 28.51
N THR A 370 2.10 -25.54 28.26
CA THR A 370 2.83 -24.75 29.28
C THR A 370 1.91 -24.22 30.39
N GLN A 371 0.60 -24.11 30.14
CA GLN A 371 -0.39 -23.80 31.17
C GLN A 371 -0.85 -25.02 31.95
N GLY A 372 -0.36 -26.22 31.62
CA GLY A 372 -0.62 -27.45 32.37
C GLY A 372 -1.89 -28.19 32.01
N PHE A 373 -2.50 -27.90 30.82
CA PHE A 373 -3.67 -28.67 30.35
C PHE A 373 -3.30 -30.10 29.94
N TYR A 374 -2.09 -30.28 29.41
CA TYR A 374 -1.50 -31.54 29.01
C TYR A 374 0.03 -31.42 29.06
N PRO A 375 0.77 -32.55 29.08
CA PRO A 375 2.23 -32.52 29.20
C PRO A 375 2.87 -31.93 27.93
N VAL A 376 3.95 -31.17 28.13
CA VAL A 376 4.81 -30.72 27.01
C VAL A 376 5.57 -31.92 26.47
N SER A 377 5.45 -32.22 25.20
CA SER A 377 6.16 -33.34 24.56
C SER A 377 7.12 -32.81 23.47
N ASP A 378 8.14 -33.62 23.13
CA ASP A 378 9.06 -33.33 22.05
C ASP A 378 8.33 -33.09 20.73
N ASN A 379 7.22 -33.81 20.46
CA ASN A 379 6.41 -33.65 19.25
C ASN A 379 5.81 -32.24 19.13
N ILE A 380 5.44 -31.57 20.21
CA ILE A 380 4.95 -30.20 20.21
C ILE A 380 6.09 -29.24 19.81
N LEU A 381 7.29 -29.46 20.30
CA LEU A 381 8.47 -28.66 19.96
C LEU A 381 8.89 -28.85 18.49
N TYR A 382 8.84 -30.08 17.98
CA TYR A 382 9.10 -30.35 16.55
C TYR A 382 8.05 -29.72 15.65
N ALA A 383 6.78 -29.80 16.03
CA ALA A 383 5.69 -29.19 15.28
C ALA A 383 5.80 -27.65 15.24
N LEU A 384 6.27 -27.04 16.34
CA LEU A 384 6.54 -25.61 16.39
C LEU A 384 7.67 -25.22 15.41
N THR A 385 8.78 -25.98 15.39
CA THR A 385 9.88 -25.76 14.43
C THR A 385 9.41 -25.98 12.98
N ALA A 386 8.64 -27.04 12.71
CA ALA A 386 8.11 -27.33 11.37
C ALA A 386 7.16 -26.22 10.88
N SER A 387 6.33 -25.67 11.79
CA SER A 387 5.43 -24.56 11.46
C SER A 387 6.19 -23.28 11.12
N SER A 388 7.37 -23.07 11.70
CA SER A 388 8.25 -21.95 11.36
C SER A 388 8.84 -22.09 9.97
N VAL A 389 9.26 -23.29 9.57
CA VAL A 389 9.72 -23.56 8.20
C VAL A 389 8.59 -23.26 7.21
N TRP A 390 7.37 -23.71 7.51
CA TRP A 390 6.18 -23.39 6.71
C TRP A 390 5.95 -21.87 6.59
N GLU A 391 6.00 -21.16 7.71
CA GLU A 391 5.86 -19.68 7.73
C GLU A 391 6.86 -19.02 6.80
N VAL A 392 8.14 -19.36 6.93
CA VAL A 392 9.23 -18.73 6.18
C VAL A 392 9.11 -19.02 4.68
N VAL A 393 8.74 -20.23 4.27
CA VAL A 393 8.49 -20.60 2.86
C VAL A 393 7.31 -19.82 2.29
N CYS A 394 6.19 -19.81 3.00
CA CYS A 394 5.00 -19.07 2.57
C CYS A 394 5.26 -17.57 2.50
N MET A 395 5.99 -17.00 3.46
CA MET A 395 6.32 -15.58 3.46
C MET A 395 7.28 -15.19 2.34
N ALA A 396 8.28 -16.02 2.03
CA ALA A 396 9.14 -15.81 0.87
C ALA A 396 8.32 -15.79 -0.43
N THR A 397 7.35 -16.70 -0.56
CA THR A 397 6.40 -16.73 -1.69
C THR A 397 5.52 -15.48 -1.73
N ALA A 398 4.98 -15.04 -0.58
CA ALA A 398 4.15 -13.83 -0.48
C ALA A 398 4.93 -12.56 -0.88
N LEU A 399 6.17 -12.45 -0.42
CA LEU A 399 7.06 -11.35 -0.74
C LEU A 399 7.45 -11.36 -2.23
N GLY A 400 7.75 -12.54 -2.81
CA GLY A 400 7.99 -12.69 -4.24
C GLY A 400 6.78 -12.32 -5.08
N TYR A 401 5.59 -12.80 -4.72
CA TYR A 401 4.35 -12.46 -5.42
C TYR A 401 4.01 -10.96 -5.32
N ARG A 402 4.34 -10.31 -4.21
CA ARG A 402 4.20 -8.86 -4.07
C ARG A 402 5.00 -8.09 -5.13
N ILE A 403 6.22 -8.54 -5.48
CA ILE A 403 7.02 -7.91 -6.56
C ILE A 403 6.24 -7.93 -7.87
N VAL A 404 5.67 -9.08 -8.23
CA VAL A 404 4.89 -9.25 -9.46
C VAL A 404 3.68 -8.30 -9.48
N VAL A 405 2.96 -8.19 -8.36
CA VAL A 405 1.80 -7.27 -8.24
C VAL A 405 2.23 -5.82 -8.41
N LEU A 406 3.30 -5.39 -7.73
CA LEU A 406 3.81 -4.02 -7.82
C LEU A 406 4.36 -3.69 -9.21
N GLN A 407 5.03 -4.64 -9.87
CA GLN A 407 5.51 -4.45 -11.24
C GLN A 407 4.35 -4.27 -12.21
N LYS A 408 3.31 -5.11 -12.11
CA LYS A 408 2.11 -5.00 -12.95
C LYS A 408 1.37 -3.68 -12.75
N GLU A 409 1.28 -3.18 -11.51
CA GLU A 409 0.68 -1.88 -11.20
C GLU A 409 1.50 -0.73 -11.82
N LYS A 410 2.83 -0.80 -11.71
CA LYS A 410 3.75 0.17 -12.32
C LYS A 410 3.63 0.19 -13.85
N ASP A 411 3.64 -0.99 -14.48
CA ASP A 411 3.53 -1.11 -15.94
C ASP A 411 2.21 -0.52 -16.45
N ARG A 412 1.10 -0.78 -15.73
CA ARG A 412 -0.20 -0.19 -16.04
C ARG A 412 -0.19 1.33 -15.94
N THR A 413 0.36 1.88 -14.86
CA THR A 413 0.45 3.34 -14.68
C THR A 413 1.33 3.98 -15.76
N GLN A 414 2.43 3.33 -16.14
CA GLN A 414 3.27 3.81 -17.23
C GLN A 414 2.56 3.78 -18.58
N ALA A 415 1.77 2.74 -18.87
CA ALA A 415 0.97 2.66 -20.10
C ALA A 415 -0.07 3.77 -20.16
N GLU A 416 -0.81 4.03 -19.07
CA GLU A 416 -1.78 5.11 -18.95
C GLU A 416 -1.12 6.50 -19.16
N LEU A 417 0.07 6.72 -18.60
CA LEU A 417 0.83 7.96 -18.79
C LEU A 417 1.32 8.13 -20.22
N MET A 418 1.79 7.06 -20.88
CA MET A 418 2.22 7.10 -22.28
C MET A 418 1.06 7.40 -23.21
N GLU A 419 -0.11 6.80 -23.00
CA GLU A 419 -1.32 7.07 -23.79
C GLU A 419 -1.74 8.52 -23.67
N LYS A 420 -1.74 9.05 -22.43
CA LYS A 420 -2.05 10.47 -22.20
C LYS A 420 -1.05 11.41 -22.91
N ALA A 421 0.23 11.16 -22.79
CA ALA A 421 1.28 11.95 -23.42
C ALA A 421 1.19 11.90 -24.95
N LYS A 422 0.82 10.75 -25.53
CA LYS A 422 0.57 10.61 -26.98
C LYS A 422 -0.61 11.48 -27.42
N LEU A 423 -1.72 11.42 -26.70
CA LEU A 423 -2.91 12.23 -27.00
C LEU A 423 -2.60 13.73 -26.90
N GLU A 424 -1.88 14.17 -25.86
CA GLU A 424 -1.45 15.56 -25.73
C GLU A 424 -0.53 15.99 -26.89
N GLY A 425 0.35 15.11 -27.37
CA GLY A 425 1.20 15.36 -28.53
C GLY A 425 0.40 15.53 -29.84
N GLU A 426 -0.61 14.68 -30.05
CA GLU A 426 -1.50 14.81 -31.25
C GLU A 426 -2.31 16.10 -31.22
N LEU A 427 -2.83 16.51 -30.07
CA LEU A 427 -3.52 17.78 -29.88
C LEU A 427 -2.60 18.96 -30.15
N GLN A 428 -1.39 18.95 -29.64
CA GLN A 428 -0.41 20.01 -29.84
C GLN A 428 -0.04 20.15 -31.36
N ALA A 429 0.09 19.02 -32.06
CA ALA A 429 0.34 19.05 -33.51
C ALA A 429 -0.82 19.72 -34.28
N ALA A 430 -2.06 19.43 -33.89
CA ALA A 430 -3.25 20.08 -34.51
C ALA A 430 -3.24 21.60 -34.29
N ARG A 431 -2.87 22.07 -33.09
CA ARG A 431 -2.71 23.49 -32.77
C ARG A 431 -1.69 24.18 -33.67
N VAL A 432 -0.50 23.60 -33.83
CA VAL A 432 0.54 24.18 -34.70
C VAL A 432 0.07 24.33 -36.13
N VAL A 433 -0.69 23.36 -36.67
CA VAL A 433 -1.27 23.44 -37.99
C VAL A 433 -2.29 24.59 -38.07
N GLN A 434 -3.17 24.72 -37.08
CA GLN A 434 -4.18 25.79 -37.06
C GLN A 434 -3.54 27.19 -36.98
N GLU A 435 -2.51 27.37 -36.13
CA GLU A 435 -1.80 28.65 -36.07
C GLU A 435 -1.15 29.03 -37.40
N GLN A 436 -0.74 28.08 -38.25
CA GLN A 436 -0.21 28.34 -39.61
C GLN A 436 -1.29 28.70 -40.63
N LEU A 437 -2.58 28.47 -40.34
CA LEU A 437 -3.69 28.87 -41.20
C LEU A 437 -4.10 30.32 -41.00
N LEU A 438 -3.62 30.98 -39.94
CA LEU A 438 -3.87 32.40 -39.70
C LEU A 438 -3.07 33.25 -40.72
N PRO A 439 -3.63 34.37 -41.19
CA PRO A 439 -2.96 35.18 -42.17
C PRO A 439 -1.70 35.83 -41.65
N VAL A 440 -0.67 35.89 -42.49
CA VAL A 440 0.55 36.66 -42.20
C VAL A 440 0.23 38.15 -42.29
N PRO A 441 0.56 38.97 -41.29
CA PRO A 441 0.33 40.42 -41.37
C PRO A 441 0.96 41.05 -42.59
N GLN A 442 0.16 41.79 -43.35
CA GLN A 442 0.58 42.54 -44.54
C GLN A 442 0.15 44.00 -44.39
N THR A 443 0.99 44.95 -44.79
CA THR A 443 0.61 46.35 -44.83
C THR A 443 -0.33 46.61 -46.00
N ILE A 444 -1.52 47.14 -45.71
CA ILE A 444 -2.52 47.51 -46.71
C ILE A 444 -2.55 49.05 -46.78
N PRO A 445 -2.37 49.67 -47.96
CA PRO A 445 -2.44 51.14 -48.10
C PRO A 445 -3.79 51.71 -47.63
N ASN A 446 -3.76 52.78 -46.86
CA ASN A 446 -4.92 53.50 -46.33
C ASN A 446 -5.82 52.70 -45.38
N LEU A 447 -5.30 51.61 -44.82
CA LEU A 447 -6.03 50.75 -43.87
C LEU A 447 -5.12 50.25 -42.78
N GLU A 448 -5.55 50.43 -41.52
CA GLU A 448 -4.99 49.73 -40.37
C GLU A 448 -5.90 48.58 -39.96
N PHE A 449 -5.33 47.45 -39.59
CA PHE A 449 -6.08 46.39 -38.95
C PHE A 449 -5.25 45.70 -37.86
N ALA A 450 -5.92 45.23 -36.84
CA ALA A 450 -5.33 44.47 -35.75
C ALA A 450 -6.24 43.29 -35.41
N ALA A 451 -5.65 42.13 -35.15
CA ALA A 451 -6.37 40.89 -34.89
C ALA A 451 -5.93 40.27 -33.55
N PHE A 452 -6.86 39.63 -32.89
CA PHE A 452 -6.62 38.78 -31.71
C PHE A 452 -7.29 37.43 -31.93
N PHE A 453 -6.58 36.38 -31.53
CA PHE A 453 -7.09 35.01 -31.61
C PHE A 453 -6.61 34.25 -30.35
N GLN A 454 -7.53 33.63 -29.61
CA GLN A 454 -7.26 32.82 -28.47
C GLN A 454 -8.20 31.62 -28.44
N PRO A 455 -7.72 30.41 -28.73
CA PRO A 455 -8.55 29.21 -28.62
C PRO A 455 -8.87 28.88 -27.16
N ALA A 456 -10.05 28.33 -26.92
CA ALA A 456 -10.52 27.87 -25.60
C ALA A 456 -9.85 26.55 -25.19
N ASP A 457 -9.58 25.68 -26.16
CA ASP A 457 -8.90 24.38 -25.97
C ASP A 457 -7.57 24.39 -26.75
N VAL A 458 -6.93 23.25 -26.91
CA VAL A 458 -5.68 23.12 -27.66
C VAL A 458 -5.82 23.56 -29.11
N ALA A 459 -6.99 23.36 -29.73
CA ALA A 459 -7.33 23.82 -31.04
C ALA A 459 -8.81 24.26 -31.06
N GLY A 460 -9.12 25.35 -31.77
CA GLY A 460 -10.45 25.98 -31.78
C GLY A 460 -11.24 25.81 -33.08
N GLY A 461 -12.50 26.26 -33.04
CA GLY A 461 -13.40 26.39 -34.19
C GLY A 461 -13.28 27.73 -34.94
N ASP A 462 -12.77 28.74 -34.23
CA ASP A 462 -12.62 30.09 -34.76
C ASP A 462 -11.57 30.19 -35.85
N TRP A 463 -11.84 31.05 -36.82
CA TRP A 463 -10.88 31.43 -37.84
C TRP A 463 -11.13 32.84 -38.34
N TYR A 464 -10.06 33.55 -38.67
CA TYR A 464 -10.12 34.78 -39.44
C TYR A 464 -9.10 34.79 -40.58
N GLY A 465 -9.39 35.55 -41.59
CA GLY A 465 -8.51 35.73 -42.73
C GLY A 465 -8.79 37.06 -43.45
N TYR A 466 -7.91 37.45 -44.32
CA TYR A 466 -8.14 38.55 -45.24
C TYR A 466 -7.45 38.31 -46.57
N ILE A 467 -7.97 38.96 -47.59
CA ILE A 467 -7.45 38.93 -48.96
C ILE A 467 -7.39 40.35 -49.48
N TYR A 468 -6.18 40.80 -49.83
CA TYR A 468 -5.96 42.10 -50.44
C TYR A 468 -5.74 41.94 -51.96
N GLN A 469 -6.60 42.62 -52.81
CA GLN A 469 -6.51 42.65 -54.21
C GLN A 469 -5.92 44.00 -54.62
N GLU A 470 -4.59 44.05 -54.79
CA GLU A 470 -3.86 45.30 -55.09
C GLU A 470 -4.31 46.02 -56.41
N GLU A 471 -4.57 45.24 -57.44
CA GLU A 471 -5.03 45.79 -58.78
C GLU A 471 -6.36 46.54 -58.68
N HIS A 472 -7.24 46.10 -57.77
CA HIS A 472 -8.54 46.69 -57.54
C HIS A 472 -8.59 47.59 -56.31
N GLN A 473 -7.51 47.65 -55.52
CA GLN A 473 -7.45 48.28 -54.18
C GLN A 473 -8.64 47.92 -53.31
N ARG A 474 -8.91 46.63 -53.25
CA ARG A 474 -10.01 46.05 -52.48
C ARG A 474 -9.50 45.04 -51.51
N VAL A 475 -10.03 45.06 -50.27
CA VAL A 475 -9.70 44.05 -49.21
C VAL A 475 -10.99 43.40 -48.80
N THR A 476 -10.93 42.07 -48.62
CA THR A 476 -12.04 41.28 -48.05
C THR A 476 -11.53 40.59 -46.77
N PHE A 477 -12.20 40.83 -45.65
CA PHE A 477 -11.99 40.20 -44.37
C PHE A 477 -13.00 39.09 -44.13
N TYR A 478 -12.60 38.06 -43.48
CA TYR A 478 -13.40 36.89 -43.11
C TYR A 478 -13.19 36.64 -41.64
N ILE A 479 -14.28 36.39 -40.89
CA ILE A 479 -14.24 35.90 -39.52
C ILE A 479 -15.39 34.91 -39.35
N GLY A 480 -15.16 33.80 -38.71
CA GLY A 480 -16.19 32.79 -38.53
C GLY A 480 -15.83 31.80 -37.45
N ASP A 481 -16.86 31.12 -36.96
CA ASP A 481 -16.77 30.08 -35.93
C ASP A 481 -17.51 28.82 -36.37
N ILE A 482 -16.90 27.65 -36.13
CA ILE A 482 -17.46 26.33 -36.41
C ILE A 482 -18.03 25.75 -35.14
N THR A 483 -19.31 25.39 -35.18
CA THR A 483 -20.01 24.81 -34.00
C THR A 483 -19.23 23.70 -33.32
N GLY A 484 -18.94 23.88 -32.03
CA GLY A 484 -18.18 22.97 -31.15
C GLY A 484 -16.67 23.20 -31.26
N HIS A 485 -15.91 22.65 -30.34
CA HIS A 485 -14.47 22.89 -30.17
C HIS A 485 -13.63 21.63 -30.46
N GLY A 486 -12.31 21.79 -30.46
CA GLY A 486 -11.35 20.71 -30.57
C GLY A 486 -10.93 20.38 -32.02
N ILE A 487 -10.20 19.27 -32.18
CA ILE A 487 -9.52 18.88 -33.44
C ILE A 487 -10.45 18.89 -34.68
N THR A 488 -11.68 18.40 -34.54
CA THR A 488 -12.59 18.27 -35.64
C THR A 488 -12.98 19.66 -36.21
N SER A 489 -13.22 20.64 -35.35
CA SER A 489 -13.50 22.03 -35.74
C SER A 489 -12.28 22.67 -36.40
N ALA A 490 -11.08 22.48 -35.80
CA ALA A 490 -9.83 22.98 -36.38
C ALA A 490 -9.50 22.41 -37.77
N VAL A 491 -9.81 21.14 -38.02
CA VAL A 491 -9.65 20.53 -39.37
C VAL A 491 -10.63 21.17 -40.39
N LEU A 492 -11.89 21.40 -40.01
CA LEU A 492 -12.88 22.05 -40.87
C LEU A 492 -12.51 23.50 -41.12
N THR A 493 -11.95 24.20 -40.14
CA THR A 493 -11.37 25.55 -40.32
C THR A 493 -10.31 25.55 -41.43
N GLY A 494 -9.44 24.54 -41.48
CA GLY A 494 -8.47 24.35 -42.56
C GLY A 494 -9.11 24.16 -43.93
N VAL A 495 -10.22 23.44 -44.02
CA VAL A 495 -10.97 23.25 -45.25
C VAL A 495 -11.55 24.58 -45.74
N VAL A 496 -12.17 25.37 -44.83
CA VAL A 496 -12.72 26.69 -45.13
C VAL A 496 -11.63 27.66 -45.59
N CYS A 497 -10.51 27.73 -44.88
CA CYS A 497 -9.34 28.51 -45.22
C CYS A 497 -8.86 28.20 -46.65
N GLY A 498 -8.64 26.94 -46.98
CA GLY A 498 -8.24 26.48 -48.30
C GLY A 498 -9.26 26.84 -49.39
N ALA A 499 -10.55 26.73 -49.08
CA ALA A 499 -11.64 27.08 -50.02
C ALA A 499 -11.70 28.58 -50.32
N VAL A 500 -11.56 29.44 -49.27
CA VAL A 500 -11.53 30.91 -49.43
C VAL A 500 -10.36 31.33 -50.33
N TYR A 501 -9.14 30.89 -50.04
CA TYR A 501 -7.96 31.24 -50.86
C TYR A 501 -8.02 30.67 -52.28
N SER A 502 -8.62 29.49 -52.46
CA SER A 502 -8.83 28.90 -53.80
C SER A 502 -9.86 29.67 -54.63
N ALA A 503 -10.94 30.14 -54.01
CA ALA A 503 -11.98 30.94 -54.67
C ALA A 503 -11.43 32.27 -55.18
N GLU A 504 -10.60 32.94 -54.35
CA GLU A 504 -9.93 34.16 -54.75
C GLU A 504 -9.01 33.98 -55.95
N LYS A 505 -8.15 32.96 -55.92
CA LYS A 505 -7.22 32.69 -57.03
C LYS A 505 -7.95 32.44 -58.32
N ARG A 506 -9.15 31.87 -58.27
CA ARG A 506 -10.01 31.70 -59.46
C ARG A 506 -10.63 33.03 -59.96
N SER A 507 -11.04 33.90 -58.98
CA SER A 507 -11.64 35.21 -59.34
C SER A 507 -10.66 36.12 -60.10
N LYS A 508 -9.35 36.04 -59.79
CA LYS A 508 -8.29 36.77 -60.53
C LYS A 508 -8.10 36.31 -61.97
N GLN A 509 -8.63 35.19 -62.38
CA GLN A 509 -8.51 34.64 -63.76
C GLN A 509 -9.70 34.89 -64.63
N LEU A 510 -10.76 35.53 -64.10
CA LEU A 510 -11.99 35.84 -64.86
C LEU A 510 -11.92 37.26 -65.37
N ASP A 511 -12.15 37.46 -66.70
CA ASP A 511 -12.10 38.75 -67.36
C ASP A 511 -13.22 39.71 -66.93
N HIS A 512 -14.27 39.26 -66.27
CA HIS A 512 -15.35 40.06 -65.71
C HIS A 512 -15.44 39.85 -64.18
N ILE A 513 -15.15 40.91 -63.46
CA ILE A 513 -15.26 40.88 -61.97
C ILE A 513 -16.70 41.30 -61.62
N ALA A 514 -17.41 40.40 -60.98
CA ALA A 514 -18.73 40.66 -60.40
C ALA A 514 -18.70 41.81 -59.37
N PRO A 515 -19.79 42.55 -59.15
CA PRO A 515 -19.87 43.51 -58.03
C PRO A 515 -19.51 42.89 -56.68
N PRO A 516 -18.94 43.67 -55.72
CA PRO A 516 -18.52 43.14 -54.43
C PRO A 516 -19.61 42.35 -53.71
N ALA A 517 -20.82 42.81 -53.68
CA ALA A 517 -21.97 42.16 -53.09
C ALA A 517 -22.25 40.76 -53.69
N GLU A 518 -22.12 40.61 -55.00
CA GLU A 518 -22.33 39.35 -55.71
C GLU A 518 -21.14 38.35 -55.42
N GLN A 519 -19.92 38.91 -55.41
CA GLN A 519 -18.75 38.12 -55.06
C GLN A 519 -18.86 37.47 -53.61
N LEU A 520 -19.32 38.28 -52.64
CA LEU A 520 -19.57 37.76 -51.28
C LEU A 520 -20.64 36.69 -51.27
N ARG A 521 -21.72 36.83 -52.03
CA ARG A 521 -22.79 35.84 -52.13
C ARG A 521 -22.28 34.53 -52.73
N LEU A 522 -21.57 34.61 -53.84
CA LEU A 522 -20.98 33.43 -54.48
C LEU A 522 -19.95 32.71 -53.57
N ALA A 523 -19.15 33.50 -52.85
CA ALA A 523 -18.22 32.94 -51.87
C ALA A 523 -18.96 32.19 -50.74
N ALA A 524 -20.01 32.80 -50.17
CA ALA A 524 -20.82 32.19 -49.12
C ALA A 524 -21.53 30.92 -49.62
N GLU A 525 -22.12 30.92 -50.78
CA GLU A 525 -22.77 29.75 -51.40
C GLU A 525 -21.78 28.63 -51.69
N SER A 526 -20.57 28.95 -52.14
CA SER A 526 -19.50 27.97 -52.37
C SER A 526 -19.06 27.33 -51.08
N LEU A 527 -18.84 28.13 -50.02
CA LEU A 527 -18.45 27.63 -48.70
C LEU A 527 -19.56 26.80 -48.03
N ASP A 528 -20.83 27.20 -48.17
CA ASP A 528 -21.98 26.45 -47.71
C ASP A 528 -21.98 25.02 -48.30
N ASN A 529 -21.84 24.94 -49.65
CA ASN A 529 -21.76 23.66 -50.35
C ASN A 529 -20.56 22.81 -49.94
N ILE A 530 -19.39 23.44 -49.74
CA ILE A 530 -18.18 22.72 -49.31
C ILE A 530 -18.40 22.15 -47.92
N LEU A 531 -18.89 22.94 -46.97
CA LEU A 531 -19.16 22.48 -45.61
C LEU A 531 -20.28 21.43 -45.57
N LEU A 532 -21.35 21.60 -46.35
CA LEU A 532 -22.41 20.60 -46.47
C LEU A 532 -21.86 19.23 -46.88
N ASN A 533 -20.93 19.21 -47.83
CA ASN A 533 -20.35 17.97 -48.35
C ASN A 533 -19.24 17.38 -47.47
N THR A 534 -18.50 18.21 -46.74
CA THR A 534 -17.38 17.76 -45.91
C THR A 534 -17.80 17.51 -44.45
N ALA A 535 -18.63 18.36 -43.87
CA ALA A 535 -19.06 18.31 -42.47
C ALA A 535 -20.51 17.85 -42.28
N GLY A 536 -21.32 17.72 -43.36
CA GLY A 536 -22.75 17.40 -43.26
C GLY A 536 -23.06 16.12 -42.46
N ARG A 537 -22.19 15.12 -42.50
CA ARG A 537 -22.36 13.90 -41.71
C ARG A 537 -22.10 14.09 -40.20
N SER A 538 -21.30 15.09 -39.81
CA SER A 538 -21.02 15.43 -38.43
C SER A 538 -22.00 16.44 -37.84
N GLY A 539 -22.90 17.01 -38.66
CA GLY A 539 -23.87 18.01 -38.23
C GLY A 539 -23.26 19.37 -37.88
N ARG A 540 -21.98 19.60 -38.19
CA ARG A 540 -21.30 20.86 -37.88
C ARG A 540 -21.62 21.94 -38.88
N LEU A 541 -21.93 23.12 -38.38
CA LEU A 541 -22.23 24.31 -39.15
C LEU A 541 -21.19 25.39 -38.82
N MET A 542 -21.11 26.43 -39.65
CA MET A 542 -20.23 27.57 -39.42
C MET A 542 -21.00 28.85 -39.45
N THR A 543 -20.77 29.71 -38.47
CA THR A 543 -21.15 31.12 -38.58
C THR A 543 -20.03 31.89 -39.29
N MET A 544 -20.32 32.84 -40.15
CA MET A 544 -19.26 33.62 -40.83
C MET A 544 -19.74 35.02 -41.20
N CYS A 545 -18.88 36.01 -40.97
CA CYS A 545 -19.04 37.37 -41.47
C CYS A 545 -17.98 37.65 -42.54
N PHE A 546 -18.42 38.15 -43.65
CA PHE A 546 -17.60 38.62 -44.78
C PHE A 546 -17.71 40.13 -44.82
N LEU A 547 -16.58 40.82 -44.99
CA LEU A 547 -16.53 42.28 -45.15
C LEU A 547 -15.61 42.64 -46.31
N THR A 548 -16.14 43.25 -47.38
CA THR A 548 -15.30 43.79 -48.44
C THR A 548 -15.28 45.31 -48.35
N ILE A 549 -14.12 45.91 -48.51
CA ILE A 549 -13.91 47.37 -48.53
C ILE A 549 -13.19 47.73 -49.80
N ASP A 550 -13.77 48.64 -50.56
CA ASP A 550 -13.10 49.27 -51.66
C ASP A 550 -12.34 50.52 -51.18
N LEU A 551 -11.03 50.46 -51.26
CA LEU A 551 -10.14 51.47 -50.69
C LEU A 551 -10.07 52.73 -51.53
N LYS A 552 -10.60 52.71 -52.78
CA LYS A 552 -10.70 53.90 -53.67
C LYS A 552 -11.89 54.77 -53.34
N THR A 553 -13.01 54.11 -53.00
CA THR A 553 -14.29 54.83 -52.87
C THR A 553 -14.74 54.90 -51.39
N GLY A 554 -14.16 54.07 -50.51
CA GLY A 554 -14.64 53.87 -49.17
C GLY A 554 -15.93 53.04 -49.09
N SER A 555 -16.44 52.55 -50.22
CA SER A 555 -17.61 51.66 -50.22
C SER A 555 -17.30 50.35 -49.56
N ALA A 556 -18.15 49.95 -48.66
CA ALA A 556 -18.02 48.66 -47.90
C ALA A 556 -19.31 47.87 -48.02
N CYS A 557 -19.19 46.55 -48.07
CA CYS A 557 -20.33 45.67 -48.00
C CYS A 557 -20.03 44.47 -47.05
N THR A 558 -21.03 44.10 -46.28
CA THR A 558 -20.98 42.92 -45.44
C THR A 558 -22.02 41.90 -45.88
N LEU A 559 -21.65 40.63 -45.78
CA LEU A 559 -22.52 39.46 -45.76
C LEU A 559 -22.37 38.73 -44.47
N ASN A 560 -23.47 38.47 -43.78
CA ASN A 560 -23.45 37.77 -42.49
C ASN A 560 -24.21 36.46 -42.60
N ALA A 561 -23.50 35.34 -42.41
CA ALA A 561 -24.04 34.00 -42.41
C ALA A 561 -24.26 33.51 -40.98
N GLY A 562 -25.18 34.13 -40.25
CA GLY A 562 -25.52 33.77 -38.87
C GLY A 562 -24.48 34.14 -37.81
N HIS A 563 -23.51 34.99 -38.16
CA HIS A 563 -22.44 35.43 -37.27
C HIS A 563 -22.84 36.65 -36.43
N THR A 564 -22.03 36.98 -35.43
CA THR A 564 -22.19 38.21 -34.64
C THR A 564 -22.15 39.45 -35.53
N TRP A 565 -22.93 40.47 -35.17
CA TRP A 565 -23.00 41.69 -35.99
C TRP A 565 -21.76 42.56 -35.79
N PRO A 566 -21.08 43.02 -36.83
CA PRO A 566 -19.99 43.97 -36.76
C PRO A 566 -20.40 45.26 -36.07
N ILE A 567 -19.47 45.87 -35.33
CA ILE A 567 -19.68 47.15 -34.68
C ILE A 567 -18.93 48.23 -35.48
N LEU A 568 -19.65 49.23 -35.96
CA LEU A 568 -19.09 50.43 -36.57
C LEU A 568 -19.00 51.55 -35.53
N ALA A 569 -17.81 52.04 -35.27
CA ALA A 569 -17.55 53.25 -34.49
C ALA A 569 -17.22 54.40 -35.41
N ARG A 570 -18.11 55.37 -35.53
CA ARG A 570 -18.03 56.53 -36.40
C ARG A 570 -17.96 57.83 -35.64
N ARG A 571 -17.12 58.76 -36.09
CA ARG A 571 -17.04 60.10 -35.51
C ARG A 571 -17.99 61.04 -36.21
N GLU A 572 -19.02 61.56 -35.53
CA GLU A 572 -19.97 62.57 -36.00
C GLU A 572 -20.06 63.68 -34.94
N ASP A 573 -19.96 64.96 -35.39
CA ASP A 573 -20.03 66.12 -34.54
C ASP A 573 -19.15 66.09 -33.24
N GLY A 574 -17.96 65.54 -33.39
CA GLY A 574 -17.01 65.44 -32.29
C GLY A 574 -17.31 64.31 -31.30
N LYS A 575 -18.40 63.54 -31.46
CA LYS A 575 -18.73 62.35 -30.68
C LYS A 575 -18.50 61.08 -31.51
N ILE A 576 -18.11 60.01 -30.85
CA ILE A 576 -18.03 58.69 -31.48
C ILE A 576 -19.35 57.94 -31.22
N LEU A 577 -20.08 57.66 -32.30
CA LEU A 577 -21.27 56.83 -32.29
C LEU A 577 -20.89 55.41 -32.66
N CYS A 578 -21.34 54.43 -31.86
CA CYS A 578 -21.15 53.01 -32.15
C CYS A 578 -22.50 52.37 -32.47
N GLU A 579 -22.61 51.83 -33.66
CA GLU A 579 -23.79 51.10 -34.14
C GLU A 579 -23.42 49.69 -34.58
N LYS A 580 -24.36 48.76 -34.47
CA LYS A 580 -24.22 47.42 -35.03
C LYS A 580 -24.65 47.43 -36.47
N ILE A 581 -23.85 46.91 -37.40
CA ILE A 581 -24.20 46.72 -38.77
C ILE A 581 -25.13 45.51 -38.87
N PRO A 582 -26.41 45.68 -39.21
CA PRO A 582 -27.34 44.58 -39.27
C PRO A 582 -26.99 43.63 -40.41
N GLY A 583 -27.16 42.37 -40.17
CA GLY A 583 -26.98 41.31 -41.18
C GLY A 583 -27.69 40.06 -40.73
N GLY A 584 -28.11 39.23 -41.64
CA GLY A 584 -28.74 37.97 -41.36
C GLY A 584 -28.67 37.04 -42.55
N GLY A 585 -28.36 35.78 -42.29
CA GLY A 585 -28.30 34.76 -43.33
C GLY A 585 -28.29 33.37 -42.71
N SER A 586 -28.40 32.38 -43.54
CA SER A 586 -28.32 30.99 -43.15
C SER A 586 -26.88 30.65 -42.71
N LEU A 587 -26.74 29.79 -41.72
CA LEU A 587 -25.42 29.19 -41.32
C LEU A 587 -24.83 28.47 -42.54
N LEU A 588 -23.52 28.56 -42.72
CA LEU A 588 -22.79 27.79 -43.73
C LEU A 588 -22.80 26.29 -43.35
N GLY A 589 -23.01 25.45 -44.37
CA GLY A 589 -23.21 24.01 -44.21
C GLY A 589 -24.68 23.61 -44.03
N SER A 590 -25.61 24.58 -44.03
CA SER A 590 -27.05 24.32 -43.89
C SER A 590 -27.76 24.01 -45.23
N GLY A 591 -27.16 24.34 -46.37
CA GLY A 591 -27.75 24.17 -47.69
C GLY A 591 -28.90 25.11 -48.02
N LYS A 592 -29.14 26.15 -47.20
CA LYS A 592 -30.31 27.05 -47.36
C LYS A 592 -30.06 28.26 -48.25
N HIS A 593 -28.82 28.65 -48.52
CA HIS A 593 -28.37 29.73 -49.42
C HIS A 593 -29.14 31.08 -49.30
N SER A 594 -29.50 31.45 -48.07
CA SER A 594 -30.21 32.74 -47.86
C SER A 594 -29.23 33.75 -47.24
N TYR A 595 -28.64 34.61 -48.09
CA TYR A 595 -27.61 35.57 -47.69
C TYR A 595 -27.98 37.00 -48.17
N GLY A 596 -28.22 37.88 -47.16
CA GLY A 596 -28.40 39.32 -47.41
C GLY A 596 -27.04 40.02 -47.38
N VAL A 597 -26.87 40.96 -48.30
CA VAL A 597 -25.70 41.85 -48.30
C VAL A 597 -26.14 43.24 -47.85
N HIS A 598 -25.39 43.87 -46.96
CA HIS A 598 -25.60 45.22 -46.47
C HIS A 598 -24.43 46.11 -46.94
N GLU A 599 -24.81 47.19 -47.70
CA GLU A 599 -23.85 48.14 -48.26
C GLU A 599 -23.86 49.43 -47.44
N PHE A 600 -22.65 49.99 -47.18
CA PHE A 600 -22.46 51.21 -46.41
C PHE A 600 -21.18 51.93 -46.87
N LEU A 601 -21.01 53.17 -46.45
CA LEU A 601 -19.83 53.96 -46.75
C LEU A 601 -18.98 54.11 -45.49
N LEU A 602 -17.71 53.75 -45.57
CA LEU A 602 -16.70 54.00 -44.55
C LEU A 602 -16.03 55.34 -44.77
N LYS A 603 -15.89 56.15 -43.74
CA LYS A 603 -15.17 57.42 -43.72
C LYS A 603 -13.82 57.29 -43.07
N GLU A 604 -12.90 58.20 -43.33
CA GLU A 604 -11.63 58.30 -42.68
C GLU A 604 -11.83 58.36 -41.17
N GLY A 605 -11.10 57.51 -40.43
CA GLY A 605 -11.16 57.39 -38.97
C GLY A 605 -12.30 56.50 -38.44
N ASP A 606 -13.22 56.02 -39.33
CA ASP A 606 -14.19 54.99 -38.91
C ASP A 606 -13.49 53.69 -38.54
N THR A 607 -13.93 53.06 -37.43
CA THR A 607 -13.39 51.81 -36.93
C THR A 607 -14.47 50.74 -36.95
N LEU A 608 -14.18 49.59 -37.58
CA LEU A 608 -15.02 48.40 -37.56
C LEU A 608 -14.41 47.38 -36.60
N LEU A 609 -15.25 46.75 -35.78
CA LEU A 609 -14.89 45.59 -34.98
C LEU A 609 -15.73 44.39 -35.43
N LEU A 610 -15.07 43.38 -35.96
CA LEU A 610 -15.63 42.04 -36.17
C LEU A 610 -15.19 41.16 -35.02
N TYR A 611 -16.05 40.28 -34.53
CA TYR A 611 -15.74 39.44 -33.34
C TYR A 611 -16.59 38.17 -33.35
N THR A 612 -16.09 37.10 -32.72
CA THR A 612 -16.85 35.88 -32.44
C THR A 612 -17.59 36.00 -31.11
N ASP A 613 -18.62 35.18 -30.90
CA ASP A 613 -19.49 35.22 -29.73
C ASP A 613 -18.71 34.94 -28.42
N GLY A 614 -17.62 34.15 -28.46
CA GLY A 614 -16.75 33.93 -27.30
C GLY A 614 -16.19 35.19 -26.67
N LEU A 615 -16.10 36.32 -27.41
CA LEU A 615 -15.74 37.63 -26.81
C LEU A 615 -16.76 38.08 -25.75
N LEU A 616 -18.05 37.73 -25.93
CA LEU A 616 -19.16 38.16 -25.08
C LEU A 616 -19.66 37.02 -24.16
N GLU A 617 -19.46 35.76 -24.52
CA GLU A 617 -20.02 34.59 -23.82
C GLU A 617 -19.08 34.00 -22.76
N ASN A 618 -17.78 34.25 -22.84
CA ASN A 618 -16.86 33.83 -21.80
C ASN A 618 -17.07 34.66 -20.52
N GLU A 619 -17.40 33.97 -19.46
CA GLU A 619 -17.68 34.54 -18.12
C GLU A 619 -16.46 34.52 -17.20
N GLY A 620 -16.35 35.51 -16.33
CA GLY A 620 -15.38 35.54 -15.23
C GLY A 620 -15.83 34.70 -14.07
N LEU A 621 -14.98 34.69 -13.01
CA LEU A 621 -15.21 33.88 -11.79
C LEU A 621 -16.53 34.21 -11.04
N GLN A 622 -17.09 35.41 -11.24
CA GLN A 622 -18.31 35.84 -10.60
C GLN A 622 -19.53 35.87 -11.59
N GLY A 623 -19.37 35.28 -12.78
CA GLY A 623 -20.39 35.24 -13.81
C GLY A 623 -20.51 36.56 -14.60
N GLU A 624 -19.51 37.46 -14.51
CA GLU A 624 -19.45 38.67 -15.30
C GLU A 624 -18.89 38.41 -16.71
N ALA A 625 -19.54 38.93 -17.74
CA ALA A 625 -19.10 38.86 -19.14
C ALA A 625 -18.76 40.25 -19.67
N LEU A 626 -18.02 40.30 -20.79
CA LEU A 626 -17.69 41.53 -21.46
C LEU A 626 -18.94 42.13 -22.11
N SER A 627 -19.41 43.25 -21.56
CA SER A 627 -20.64 43.88 -22.09
C SER A 627 -20.39 44.73 -23.33
N PHE A 628 -21.40 44.79 -24.19
CA PHE A 628 -21.38 45.68 -25.36
C PHE A 628 -21.12 47.15 -24.93
N ARG A 629 -21.60 47.59 -23.77
CA ARG A 629 -21.33 48.93 -23.23
C ARG A 629 -19.82 49.15 -22.99
N LYS A 630 -19.09 48.16 -22.54
CA LYS A 630 -17.65 48.25 -22.30
C LYS A 630 -16.89 48.28 -23.63
N ILE A 631 -17.25 47.44 -24.58
CA ILE A 631 -16.67 47.46 -25.94
C ILE A 631 -16.88 48.83 -26.60
N ARG A 632 -18.10 49.39 -26.55
CA ARG A 632 -18.41 50.71 -27.04
C ARG A 632 -17.56 51.80 -26.39
N ALA A 633 -17.38 51.74 -25.09
CA ALA A 633 -16.54 52.70 -24.37
C ALA A 633 -15.07 52.67 -24.83
N LEU A 634 -14.54 51.47 -25.10
CA LEU A 634 -13.17 51.29 -25.61
C LEU A 634 -13.01 51.83 -27.04
N LEU A 635 -13.92 51.48 -27.92
CA LEU A 635 -13.91 51.95 -29.32
C LEU A 635 -14.14 53.46 -29.42
N SER A 636 -14.76 54.10 -28.43
CA SER A 636 -15.02 55.56 -28.40
C SER A 636 -13.80 56.37 -27.93
N LYS A 637 -12.71 55.77 -27.52
CA LYS A 637 -11.48 56.45 -27.12
C LYS A 637 -10.71 56.96 -28.37
N PRO A 638 -10.23 58.21 -28.36
CA PRO A 638 -9.40 58.73 -29.46
C PRO A 638 -7.95 58.19 -29.31
N ALA A 639 -7.71 56.92 -29.71
CA ALA A 639 -6.43 56.26 -29.66
C ALA A 639 -6.11 55.55 -30.99
N PRO A 640 -4.82 55.22 -31.24
CA PRO A 640 -4.43 54.33 -32.34
C PRO A 640 -5.20 53.01 -32.31
N LEU A 641 -5.48 52.42 -33.46
CA LEU A 641 -6.28 51.19 -33.54
C LEU A 641 -5.63 50.06 -32.70
N GLN A 642 -4.30 49.89 -32.80
CA GLN A 642 -3.60 48.85 -32.06
C GLN A 642 -3.76 49.02 -30.54
N GLU A 643 -3.74 50.25 -30.02
CA GLU A 643 -3.93 50.52 -28.59
C GLU A 643 -5.36 50.19 -28.15
N GLN A 644 -6.38 50.53 -28.97
CA GLN A 644 -7.77 50.15 -28.68
C GLN A 644 -7.96 48.64 -28.64
N MET A 645 -7.33 47.90 -29.57
CA MET A 645 -7.42 46.44 -29.60
C MET A 645 -6.65 45.79 -28.42
N ASN A 646 -5.51 46.33 -28.03
CA ASN A 646 -4.77 45.89 -26.84
C ASN A 646 -5.58 46.11 -25.55
N GLU A 647 -6.26 47.29 -25.45
CA GLU A 647 -7.14 47.55 -24.29
C GLU A 647 -8.34 46.57 -24.25
N LEU A 648 -8.91 46.25 -25.42
CA LEU A 648 -9.99 45.26 -25.52
C LEU A 648 -9.51 43.88 -25.10
N GLU A 649 -8.32 43.46 -25.56
CA GLU A 649 -7.67 42.23 -25.13
C GLU A 649 -7.45 42.21 -23.62
N LEU A 650 -6.87 43.24 -23.04
CA LEU A 650 -6.64 43.34 -21.61
C LEU A 650 -7.94 43.28 -20.80
N ALA A 651 -9.01 43.96 -21.30
CA ALA A 651 -10.32 43.94 -20.65
C ALA A 651 -10.95 42.53 -20.68
N ALA A 652 -10.79 41.79 -21.76
CA ALA A 652 -11.25 40.44 -21.92
C ALA A 652 -10.44 39.46 -21.03
N ARG A 653 -9.11 39.48 -21.14
CA ARG A 653 -8.22 38.65 -20.35
C ARG A 653 -8.37 38.86 -18.80
N SER A 654 -8.64 40.11 -18.39
CA SER A 654 -8.87 40.42 -16.99
C SER A 654 -10.12 39.74 -16.41
N LEU A 655 -11.14 39.50 -17.21
CA LEU A 655 -12.33 38.77 -16.80
C LEU A 655 -12.09 37.28 -16.73
N TRP A 656 -11.31 36.72 -17.67
CA TRP A 656 -11.06 35.27 -17.76
C TRP A 656 -9.94 34.80 -16.87
N SER A 657 -9.16 35.69 -16.23
CA SER A 657 -8.00 35.31 -15.41
C SER A 657 -8.40 34.33 -14.30
N GLY A 658 -7.94 33.07 -14.43
CA GLY A 658 -8.24 31.98 -13.49
C GLY A 658 -9.30 30.98 -13.93
N ASN A 659 -9.99 31.23 -15.07
CA ASN A 659 -10.95 30.29 -15.67
C ASN A 659 -10.41 29.72 -17.00
N SER A 660 -10.79 28.47 -17.31
CA SER A 660 -10.76 27.99 -18.70
C SER A 660 -11.81 28.71 -19.51
N LEU A 661 -11.45 29.12 -20.76
CA LEU A 661 -12.42 29.69 -21.70
C LEU A 661 -13.49 28.65 -22.02
N ALA A 662 -14.73 29.10 -22.11
CA ALA A 662 -15.85 28.27 -22.55
C ALA A 662 -15.92 28.15 -24.06
N ASP A 663 -15.49 29.20 -24.77
CA ASP A 663 -15.45 29.25 -26.22
C ASP A 663 -14.26 30.07 -26.74
N ASP A 664 -13.88 29.84 -28.00
CA ASP A 664 -12.79 30.51 -28.68
C ASP A 664 -13.05 32.02 -28.77
N VAL A 665 -12.02 32.83 -28.75
CA VAL A 665 -12.16 34.28 -28.82
C VAL A 665 -11.34 34.84 -29.98
N THR A 666 -12.05 35.44 -30.94
CA THR A 666 -11.43 36.11 -32.10
C THR A 666 -12.05 37.47 -32.28
N PHE A 667 -11.24 38.48 -32.52
CA PHE A 667 -11.70 39.77 -32.95
C PHE A 667 -10.72 40.48 -33.87
N LEU A 668 -11.27 41.31 -34.77
CA LEU A 668 -10.55 42.10 -35.75
C LEU A 668 -11.01 43.56 -35.66
N GLY A 669 -10.09 44.47 -35.36
CA GLY A 669 -10.27 45.90 -35.53
C GLY A 669 -9.77 46.35 -36.89
N ILE A 670 -10.55 47.12 -37.61
CA ILE A 670 -10.25 47.61 -38.95
C ILE A 670 -10.54 49.12 -39.00
N ARG A 671 -9.61 49.94 -39.48
CA ARG A 671 -9.76 51.39 -39.54
C ARG A 671 -9.28 51.91 -40.88
N LEU A 672 -10.10 52.80 -41.55
CA LEU A 672 -9.70 53.51 -42.71
C LEU A 672 -8.87 54.76 -42.32
N THR A 673 -7.65 54.91 -42.84
CA THR A 673 -6.67 55.95 -42.40
C THR A 673 -6.55 57.15 -43.35
N ALA A 674 -7.04 57.04 -44.59
CA ALA A 674 -7.11 58.15 -45.53
C ALA A 674 -8.44 58.16 -46.25
N GLN A 675 -8.95 59.38 -46.56
CA GLN A 675 -10.10 59.49 -47.46
C GLN A 675 -9.64 59.12 -48.88
N PRO A 676 -10.43 58.30 -49.55
CA PRO A 676 -10.20 58.04 -50.96
C PRO A 676 -10.21 59.38 -51.73
N SER A 677 -9.16 59.65 -52.50
CA SER A 677 -9.18 60.79 -53.45
C SER A 677 -10.35 60.63 -54.42
N ALA A 678 -11.26 61.60 -54.38
CA ALA A 678 -12.44 61.65 -55.22
C ALA A 678 -12.10 61.57 -56.74
#